data_ad447a6ec4827befbf31fed6f2dc2e3c
#
_entry.id   ad447a6ec4827befbf31fed6f2dc2e3c
#
_cell.length_a   1.000
_cell.length_b   1.000
_cell.length_c   1.000
_cell.angle_alpha   90.00
_cell.angle_beta   90.00
_cell.angle_gamma   90.00
#
_symmetry.space_group_name_H-M   'P 1'
#
loop_
_entity.id
_entity.type
_entity.pdbx_description
1 polymer ?
#
loop_
_entity_poly.entity_id
_entity_poly.type
_entity_poly.pdbx_seq_one_letter_code
_entity_poly.pdbx_strand_id
1 'polypeptide(L)'
;MKSKEIRESFIKFFEGKNHHKISSAPVLPYGDKSLLFTNAGMNQFKPIFLDTEKPKHLRVVNSQKCIRVSGKHNDLEEVGRDGFHHTFFEMLGNWSFGDYYKEEAIQWSWELLTDVWKLDKSRLWVTVFEDDDQAYELWEKTTDIDKSRIVRSGAKDNFWEMAETGPCGPCSEIHYYIGDDPDNQQSRHVNNSDEYWELWNLVFIQSNRLKDGTFEDLPKKHVDTGAGLERICSVLQNKNSNYKTDLFAETISDLERISKTNYKDNEVSYHVICDHIRMLSFAIADGVLPSNEGRGYVVRRVLRRGSRFAMNLNSKEPILYKLVQSVVSTMSDAYPELKDKQKHVEQTIFNEEESFLATLEKGIIQFEKIIKNSSSDNINGSDAFKLYDTYGFPLDLTELMASEKGKTVDKKGFESEMKKQKELAKKSQKFIMDSTDIKWKLSNDLPHSNFIGYSEENSSSKIVNWADVDNKVYIVLDNTPFYAESGGQIGDIGIIKNKDFSAQVVDTQKNGDFIIHICNLTKGDISTDMDVSCKIDSMRRKDIKINHSATHLLHQALKDVLGDHINQAGSLVHPDYLRLDITHPSKIDQKDIDAIELLVNDKIAENISVETNIKSLEDAKKEGATALFGEKYGERVRVVTMDSFSKELCGGTHVASTGEINNFIIKNEKAIASGVRRIHALTGENVEVHLQDRLDVINRLEEASEKREIDKKNQLNMLDAVSYTHLTLPTSDLV
;
A
#
# COMPACT_ATOMS: atom_id res chain seq x y z
N MET A 1 14.35 34.02 -6.42
CA MET A 1 14.08 32.94 -7.41
C MET A 1 12.85 32.16 -6.99
N LYS A 2 12.01 31.74 -7.93
CA LYS A 2 10.90 30.82 -7.64
C LYS A 2 11.41 29.38 -7.53
N SER A 3 10.67 28.53 -6.84
CA SER A 3 11.02 27.09 -6.65
C SER A 3 11.30 26.35 -7.97
N LYS A 4 10.51 26.61 -9.01
CA LYS A 4 10.72 26.06 -10.35
C LYS A 4 12.08 26.46 -10.92
N GLU A 5 12.46 27.74 -10.79
CA GLU A 5 13.74 28.26 -11.29
C GLU A 5 14.93 27.68 -10.51
N ILE A 6 14.76 27.49 -9.19
CA ILE A 6 15.78 26.87 -8.35
C ILE A 6 16.04 25.44 -8.78
N ARG A 7 14.98 24.65 -8.95
CA ARG A 7 15.07 23.26 -9.44
C ARG A 7 15.73 23.17 -10.82
N GLU A 8 15.31 24.00 -11.75
CA GLU A 8 15.90 24.06 -13.09
C GLU A 8 17.36 24.51 -13.07
N SER A 9 17.71 25.50 -12.24
CA SER A 9 19.05 26.02 -12.06
C SER A 9 20.00 24.93 -11.54
N PHE A 10 19.58 24.16 -10.52
CA PHE A 10 20.34 23.04 -10.00
C PHE A 10 20.64 22.00 -11.08
N ILE A 11 19.60 21.57 -11.79
CA ILE A 11 19.74 20.55 -12.84
C ILE A 11 20.67 21.04 -13.95
N LYS A 12 20.46 22.26 -14.47
CA LYS A 12 21.31 22.85 -15.54
C LYS A 12 22.77 23.02 -15.12
N PHE A 13 23.01 23.41 -13.86
CA PHE A 13 24.36 23.52 -13.33
C PHE A 13 25.10 22.18 -13.39
N PHE A 14 24.49 21.10 -12.93
CA PHE A 14 25.12 19.78 -12.97
C PHE A 14 25.13 19.13 -14.35
N GLU A 15 24.17 19.44 -15.23
CA GLU A 15 24.29 19.10 -16.67
C GLU A 15 25.53 19.75 -17.28
N GLY A 16 25.85 21.01 -16.91
CA GLY A 16 27.10 21.68 -17.28
C GLY A 16 28.38 21.04 -16.74
N LYS A 17 28.27 20.22 -15.67
CA LYS A 17 29.33 19.38 -15.09
C LYS A 17 29.27 17.94 -15.62
N ASN A 18 28.61 17.69 -16.77
CA ASN A 18 28.44 16.39 -17.43
C ASN A 18 27.59 15.35 -16.64
N HIS A 19 26.65 15.80 -15.82
CA HIS A 19 25.66 14.92 -15.23
C HIS A 19 24.50 14.69 -16.20
N HIS A 20 23.98 13.47 -16.22
CA HIS A 20 22.78 13.13 -16.99
C HIS A 20 21.54 13.35 -16.14
N LYS A 21 20.60 14.17 -16.63
CA LYS A 21 19.32 14.37 -15.97
C LYS A 21 18.49 13.11 -16.03
N ILE A 22 17.97 12.65 -14.89
CA ILE A 22 17.05 11.52 -14.80
C ILE A 22 15.75 11.93 -14.10
N SER A 23 14.69 11.16 -14.32
CA SER A 23 13.40 11.37 -13.63
C SER A 23 13.49 11.00 -12.16
N SER A 24 12.66 11.62 -11.34
CA SER A 24 12.44 11.18 -9.97
C SER A 24 11.90 9.75 -9.93
N ALA A 25 12.45 8.91 -9.08
CA ALA A 25 11.82 7.65 -8.77
C ALA A 25 10.47 7.89 -8.04
N PRO A 26 9.52 6.95 -8.13
CA PRO A 26 8.31 6.98 -7.32
C PRO A 26 8.64 7.00 -5.82
N VAL A 27 7.73 7.56 -5.01
CA VAL A 27 7.85 7.51 -3.53
C VAL A 27 7.67 6.08 -3.00
N LEU A 28 7.19 5.17 -3.83
CA LEU A 28 7.11 3.74 -3.57
C LEU A 28 8.38 3.05 -4.06
N PRO A 29 9.29 2.60 -3.16
CA PRO A 29 10.53 1.93 -3.57
C PRO A 29 10.24 0.54 -4.13
N TYR A 30 10.34 0.39 -5.45
CA TYR A 30 10.17 -0.91 -6.11
C TYR A 30 11.38 -1.81 -5.83
N GLY A 31 11.11 -3.05 -5.39
CA GLY A 31 12.14 -4.07 -5.15
C GLY A 31 12.84 -4.01 -3.79
N ASP A 32 12.78 -2.90 -3.07
CA ASP A 32 13.34 -2.78 -1.71
C ASP A 32 12.23 -2.94 -0.65
N LYS A 33 12.32 -4.04 0.13
CA LYS A 33 11.39 -4.33 1.24
C LYS A 33 11.84 -3.73 2.56
N SER A 34 13.05 -3.20 2.64
CA SER A 34 13.61 -2.58 3.85
C SER A 34 13.02 -1.19 4.13
N LEU A 35 12.47 -0.53 3.11
CA LEU A 35 11.91 0.81 3.17
C LEU A 35 10.41 0.82 2.88
N LEU A 36 9.65 1.56 3.67
CA LEU A 36 8.23 1.82 3.37
C LEU A 36 8.07 2.82 2.23
N PHE A 37 8.87 3.91 2.25
CA PHE A 37 8.87 4.95 1.24
C PHE A 37 10.29 5.31 0.83
N THR A 38 10.44 5.90 -0.35
CA THR A 38 11.68 6.53 -0.79
C THR A 38 11.94 7.74 0.13
N ASN A 39 12.96 7.66 0.97
CA ASN A 39 13.30 8.65 1.99
C ASN A 39 14.55 9.48 1.66
N ALA A 40 15.28 9.10 0.60
CA ALA A 40 16.46 9.79 0.11
C ALA A 40 16.65 9.56 -1.40
N GLY A 41 17.33 10.47 -2.07
CA GLY A 41 17.60 10.41 -3.50
C GLY A 41 18.36 9.17 -3.94
N MET A 42 19.22 8.66 -3.07
CA MET A 42 20.07 7.50 -3.34
C MET A 42 19.33 6.16 -3.37
N ASN A 43 18.11 6.06 -2.83
CA ASN A 43 17.44 4.75 -2.67
C ASN A 43 17.32 3.99 -3.99
N GLN A 44 17.06 4.68 -5.10
CA GLN A 44 16.99 4.11 -6.43
C GLN A 44 18.34 3.58 -6.96
N PHE A 45 19.46 4.00 -6.39
CA PHE A 45 20.81 3.65 -6.83
C PHE A 45 21.51 2.65 -5.90
N LYS A 46 20.83 2.14 -4.88
CA LYS A 46 21.39 1.16 -3.94
C LYS A 46 22.10 -0.03 -4.63
N PRO A 47 21.55 -0.65 -5.69
CA PRO A 47 22.23 -1.73 -6.41
C PRO A 47 23.54 -1.28 -7.08
N ILE A 48 23.61 -0.02 -7.55
CA ILE A 48 24.81 0.55 -8.19
C ILE A 48 25.90 0.80 -7.15
N PHE A 49 25.55 1.38 -5.99
CA PHE A 49 26.52 1.60 -4.91
C PHE A 49 27.12 0.29 -4.37
N LEU A 50 26.30 -0.79 -4.36
CA LEU A 50 26.76 -2.13 -3.93
C LEU A 50 27.42 -2.94 -5.06
N ASP A 51 27.68 -2.33 -6.23
CA ASP A 51 28.28 -2.97 -7.43
C ASP A 51 27.52 -4.22 -7.92
N THR A 52 26.23 -4.34 -7.58
CA THR A 52 25.33 -5.42 -8.06
C THR A 52 24.67 -5.09 -9.38
N GLU A 53 24.66 -3.80 -9.77
CA GLU A 53 24.17 -3.30 -11.05
C GLU A 53 25.15 -2.27 -11.62
N LYS A 54 25.35 -2.28 -12.96
CA LYS A 54 26.19 -1.28 -13.63
C LYS A 54 25.42 -0.01 -13.89
N PRO A 55 25.98 1.19 -13.61
CA PRO A 55 25.34 2.45 -13.92
C PRO A 55 25.25 2.66 -15.43
N LYS A 56 24.10 3.16 -15.90
CA LYS A 56 23.94 3.64 -17.31
C LYS A 56 24.76 4.89 -17.58
N HIS A 57 24.85 5.77 -16.59
CA HIS A 57 25.63 7.01 -16.61
C HIS A 57 26.43 7.10 -15.32
N LEU A 58 27.69 7.50 -15.40
CA LEU A 58 28.56 7.62 -14.22
C LEU A 58 28.20 8.83 -13.35
N ARG A 59 27.56 9.84 -13.93
CA ARG A 59 27.09 11.06 -13.26
C ARG A 59 25.61 11.25 -13.54
N VAL A 60 24.80 11.45 -12.52
CA VAL A 60 23.37 11.72 -12.68
C VAL A 60 22.92 12.84 -11.76
N VAL A 61 21.83 13.52 -12.15
CA VAL A 61 21.21 14.62 -11.39
C VAL A 61 19.70 14.54 -11.49
N ASN A 62 18.99 14.80 -10.38
CA ASN A 62 17.54 15.01 -10.40
C ASN A 62 17.04 15.82 -9.19
N SER A 63 15.73 16.07 -9.18
CA SER A 63 14.96 16.41 -7.99
C SER A 63 14.14 15.18 -7.60
N GLN A 64 14.44 14.55 -6.46
CA GLN A 64 13.82 13.33 -6.00
C GLN A 64 12.70 13.59 -4.99
N LYS A 65 11.53 13.01 -5.22
CA LYS A 65 10.42 12.95 -4.28
C LYS A 65 10.78 12.07 -3.09
N CYS A 66 10.70 12.62 -1.87
CA CYS A 66 11.04 11.89 -0.64
C CYS A 66 9.90 11.99 0.39
N ILE A 67 9.66 10.88 1.12
CA ILE A 67 8.71 10.81 2.22
C ILE A 67 9.42 10.31 3.48
N ARG A 68 9.32 11.09 4.58
CA ARG A 68 9.88 10.78 5.90
C ARG A 68 8.78 10.76 6.96
N VAL A 69 8.14 9.61 7.16
CA VAL A 69 6.99 9.44 8.08
C VAL A 69 7.08 8.18 8.93
N SER A 70 8.21 7.46 8.86
CA SER A 70 8.40 6.21 9.60
C SER A 70 9.86 5.77 9.63
N GLY A 71 10.21 4.89 10.58
CA GLY A 71 11.55 4.30 10.70
C GLY A 71 12.58 5.26 11.30
N LYS A 72 13.84 5.14 10.88
CA LYS A 72 14.97 5.94 11.37
C LYS A 72 14.78 7.45 11.06
N HIS A 73 14.13 7.76 9.93
CA HIS A 73 13.84 9.12 9.49
C HIS A 73 12.31 9.35 9.56
N ASN A 74 11.84 9.95 10.66
CA ASN A 74 10.41 10.20 10.91
C ASN A 74 10.20 11.64 11.35
N ASP A 75 9.75 12.49 10.44
CA ASP A 75 9.53 13.90 10.67
C ASP A 75 8.06 14.25 10.98
N LEU A 76 7.16 13.23 10.99
CA LEU A 76 5.71 13.44 11.13
C LEU A 76 5.32 14.23 12.37
N GLU A 77 6.00 14.01 13.48
CA GLU A 77 5.67 14.67 14.77
C GLU A 77 6.20 16.09 14.84
N GLU A 78 7.25 16.43 14.08
CA GLU A 78 7.84 17.77 14.04
C GLU A 78 7.05 18.72 13.11
N VAL A 79 6.34 18.18 12.12
CA VAL A 79 5.48 18.96 11.22
C VAL A 79 4.41 19.73 12.00
N GLY A 80 4.43 21.04 11.89
CA GLY A 80 3.56 21.97 12.60
C GLY A 80 4.17 22.51 13.90
N ARG A 81 5.30 21.95 14.39
CA ARG A 81 6.03 22.47 15.55
C ARG A 81 7.10 23.47 15.14
N ASP A 82 7.69 23.24 13.98
CA ASP A 82 8.68 24.14 13.38
C ASP A 82 8.29 24.57 11.96
N GLY A 83 9.15 25.32 11.32
CA GLY A 83 8.91 25.88 9.98
C GLY A 83 9.64 25.18 8.84
N PHE A 84 10.32 24.03 9.10
CA PHE A 84 11.24 23.44 8.13
C PHE A 84 11.22 21.91 8.01
N HIS A 85 10.57 21.16 8.91
CA HIS A 85 10.36 19.71 8.76
C HIS A 85 9.11 19.40 7.93
N HIS A 86 9.20 18.36 7.10
CA HIS A 86 8.16 17.96 6.19
C HIS A 86 8.01 16.44 6.12
N THR A 87 6.76 15.97 5.96
CA THR A 87 6.50 14.55 5.64
C THR A 87 6.85 14.22 4.19
N PHE A 88 6.70 15.20 3.30
CA PHE A 88 7.11 15.14 1.89
C PHE A 88 7.98 16.34 1.55
N PHE A 89 9.12 16.08 0.91
CA PHE A 89 10.02 17.13 0.42
C PHE A 89 10.71 16.70 -0.86
N GLU A 90 11.26 17.67 -1.56
CA GLU A 90 12.09 17.42 -2.74
C GLU A 90 13.57 17.47 -2.37
N MET A 91 14.29 16.39 -2.68
CA MET A 91 15.74 16.32 -2.52
C MET A 91 16.41 16.58 -3.87
N LEU A 92 17.10 17.71 -4.00
CA LEU A 92 17.97 17.98 -5.13
C LEU A 92 19.25 17.17 -4.95
N GLY A 93 19.50 16.23 -5.86
CA GLY A 93 20.64 15.31 -5.74
C GLY A 93 21.50 15.25 -6.99
N ASN A 94 22.80 15.12 -6.76
CA ASN A 94 23.78 14.78 -7.77
C ASN A 94 24.65 13.62 -7.29
N TRP A 95 24.92 12.68 -8.20
CA TRP A 95 25.58 11.41 -7.87
C TRP A 95 26.77 11.15 -8.78
N SER A 96 27.82 10.53 -8.18
CA SER A 96 28.97 9.99 -8.90
C SER A 96 29.11 8.49 -8.59
N PHE A 97 29.14 7.68 -9.62
CA PHE A 97 29.29 6.24 -9.50
C PHE A 97 30.73 5.80 -9.84
N GLY A 98 31.69 6.16 -8.94
CA GLY A 98 33.10 5.86 -9.13
C GLY A 98 33.82 6.70 -10.15
N ASP A 99 33.34 7.93 -10.40
CA ASP A 99 33.96 8.88 -11.35
C ASP A 99 34.66 10.02 -10.60
N TYR A 100 33.93 10.98 -10.01
CA TYR A 100 34.51 12.00 -9.13
C TYR A 100 34.21 11.71 -7.65
N TYR A 101 34.89 12.41 -6.75
CA TYR A 101 34.74 12.20 -5.31
C TYR A 101 34.66 13.52 -4.52
N LYS A 102 35.34 13.65 -3.40
CA LYS A 102 35.22 14.75 -2.44
C LYS A 102 35.56 16.11 -3.03
N GLU A 103 36.64 16.22 -3.80
CA GLU A 103 37.16 17.49 -4.29
C GLU A 103 36.14 18.21 -5.18
N GLU A 104 35.64 17.52 -6.19
CA GLU A 104 34.66 18.10 -7.13
C GLU A 104 33.32 18.32 -6.44
N ALA A 105 32.86 17.41 -5.54
CA ALA A 105 31.61 17.57 -4.83
C ALA A 105 31.63 18.83 -3.96
N ILE A 106 32.71 19.09 -3.22
CA ILE A 106 32.90 20.27 -2.39
C ILE A 106 32.97 21.54 -3.26
N GLN A 107 33.82 21.51 -4.28
CA GLN A 107 34.00 22.68 -5.14
C GLN A 107 32.68 23.08 -5.84
N TRP A 108 31.97 22.13 -6.43
CA TRP A 108 30.74 22.43 -7.17
C TRP A 108 29.58 22.84 -6.27
N SER A 109 29.46 22.27 -5.09
CA SER A 109 28.44 22.70 -4.15
C SER A 109 28.66 24.14 -3.70
N TRP A 110 29.91 24.51 -3.41
CA TRP A 110 30.26 25.87 -3.06
C TRP A 110 30.03 26.86 -4.21
N GLU A 111 30.48 26.51 -5.42
CA GLU A 111 30.26 27.29 -6.64
C GLU A 111 28.76 27.56 -6.91
N LEU A 112 27.92 26.55 -6.75
CA LEU A 112 26.48 26.69 -6.95
C LEU A 112 25.86 27.64 -5.94
N LEU A 113 26.18 27.46 -4.64
CA LEU A 113 25.61 28.28 -3.57
C LEU A 113 26.08 29.73 -3.64
N THR A 114 27.39 29.96 -3.90
CA THR A 114 28.00 31.29 -3.76
C THR A 114 28.07 32.05 -5.06
N ASP A 115 28.37 31.38 -6.20
CA ASP A 115 28.58 32.05 -7.47
C ASP A 115 27.32 32.06 -8.35
N VAL A 116 26.49 30.99 -8.30
CA VAL A 116 25.26 30.93 -9.08
C VAL A 116 24.07 31.49 -8.27
N TRP A 117 23.85 31.01 -7.07
CA TRP A 117 22.72 31.45 -6.25
C TRP A 117 23.01 32.66 -5.38
N LYS A 118 24.29 33.11 -5.33
CA LYS A 118 24.69 34.33 -4.61
C LYS A 118 24.32 34.39 -3.16
N LEU A 119 24.37 33.25 -2.46
CA LEU A 119 24.20 33.25 -1.02
C LEU A 119 25.33 34.01 -0.31
N ASP A 120 24.97 34.65 0.79
CA ASP A 120 25.93 35.39 1.61
C ASP A 120 26.93 34.42 2.26
N LYS A 121 28.20 34.45 1.82
CA LYS A 121 29.28 33.61 2.31
C LYS A 121 29.49 33.78 3.82
N SER A 122 29.20 34.99 4.37
CA SER A 122 29.33 35.28 5.79
C SER A 122 28.30 34.55 6.65
N ARG A 123 27.28 33.93 6.06
CA ARG A 123 26.25 33.14 6.75
C ARG A 123 26.40 31.64 6.53
N LEU A 124 27.33 31.22 5.65
CA LEU A 124 27.57 29.80 5.36
C LEU A 124 28.54 29.19 6.37
N TRP A 125 28.19 28.00 6.82
CA TRP A 125 29.00 27.13 7.69
C TRP A 125 29.07 25.74 7.10
N VAL A 126 30.13 25.03 7.39
CA VAL A 126 30.32 23.64 6.94
C VAL A 126 30.68 22.76 8.11
N THR A 127 30.08 21.57 8.13
CA THR A 127 30.52 20.51 9.06
C THR A 127 31.22 19.41 8.27
N VAL A 128 32.18 18.75 8.89
CA VAL A 128 32.86 17.57 8.38
C VAL A 128 32.93 16.50 9.46
N PHE A 129 32.93 15.25 9.06
CA PHE A 129 33.13 14.15 10.02
C PHE A 129 34.47 14.30 10.75
N GLU A 130 34.48 14.09 12.06
CA GLU A 130 35.62 14.38 12.93
C GLU A 130 36.93 13.68 12.50
N ASP A 131 36.86 12.48 11.90
CA ASP A 131 37.99 11.71 11.41
C ASP A 131 38.26 11.92 9.89
N ASP A 132 37.53 12.81 9.23
CA ASP A 132 37.71 13.09 7.81
C ASP A 132 38.59 14.31 7.53
N ASP A 133 39.89 14.15 7.80
CA ASP A 133 40.90 15.21 7.54
C ASP A 133 40.93 15.63 6.07
N GLN A 134 40.73 14.68 5.16
CA GLN A 134 40.71 14.97 3.73
C GLN A 134 39.59 15.94 3.34
N ALA A 135 38.38 15.74 3.85
CA ALA A 135 37.29 16.68 3.59
C ALA A 135 37.58 18.06 4.17
N TYR A 136 38.12 18.12 5.39
CA TYR A 136 38.50 19.38 6.04
C TYR A 136 39.52 20.18 5.21
N GLU A 137 40.64 19.53 4.79
CA GLU A 137 41.67 20.14 3.95
C GLU A 137 41.14 20.58 2.58
N LEU A 138 40.21 19.81 1.98
CA LEU A 138 39.62 20.17 0.70
C LEU A 138 38.75 21.41 0.81
N TRP A 139 37.95 21.56 1.86
CA TRP A 139 37.19 22.79 2.11
C TRP A 139 38.09 24.01 2.21
N GLU A 140 39.21 23.90 2.94
CA GLU A 140 40.19 24.98 3.08
C GLU A 140 40.87 25.34 1.77
N LYS A 141 41.16 24.33 0.94
CA LYS A 141 42.01 24.49 -0.25
C LYS A 141 41.22 24.86 -1.51
N THR A 142 40.01 24.32 -1.66
CA THR A 142 39.24 24.42 -2.93
C THR A 142 38.13 25.45 -2.88
N THR A 143 37.88 26.04 -1.75
CA THR A 143 36.88 27.12 -1.55
C THR A 143 37.49 28.34 -0.89
N ASP A 144 36.74 29.44 -0.85
CA ASP A 144 37.13 30.66 -0.12
C ASP A 144 36.39 30.81 1.22
N ILE A 145 35.93 29.70 1.81
CA ILE A 145 35.28 29.69 3.13
C ILE A 145 36.27 30.10 4.22
N ASP A 146 35.81 30.90 5.18
CA ASP A 146 36.61 31.19 6.36
C ASP A 146 36.87 29.91 7.16
N LYS A 147 38.12 29.60 7.44
CA LYS A 147 38.56 28.42 8.19
C LYS A 147 37.83 28.25 9.55
N SER A 148 37.50 29.35 10.22
CA SER A 148 36.73 29.31 11.46
C SER A 148 35.30 28.80 11.33
N ARG A 149 34.81 28.71 10.09
CA ARG A 149 33.46 28.22 9.76
C ARG A 149 33.43 26.78 9.29
N ILE A 150 34.54 26.06 9.34
CA ILE A 150 34.63 24.61 9.11
C ILE A 150 34.64 23.92 10.47
N VAL A 151 33.59 23.20 10.79
CA VAL A 151 33.36 22.59 12.12
C VAL A 151 33.47 21.06 12.00
N ARG A 152 34.21 20.43 12.92
CA ARG A 152 34.26 18.97 13.04
C ARG A 152 33.10 18.48 13.89
N SER A 153 32.38 17.48 13.42
CA SER A 153 31.22 16.89 14.09
C SER A 153 31.32 15.36 14.13
N GLY A 154 30.74 14.76 15.14
CA GLY A 154 30.78 13.33 15.34
C GLY A 154 29.89 12.53 14.39
N ALA A 155 29.92 11.21 14.56
CA ALA A 155 29.16 10.28 13.71
C ALA A 155 27.63 10.47 13.72
N LYS A 156 27.08 11.07 14.77
CA LYS A 156 25.65 11.35 14.85
C LYS A 156 25.18 12.27 13.72
N ASP A 157 25.98 13.28 13.38
CA ASP A 157 25.63 14.33 12.44
C ASP A 157 26.36 14.13 11.08
N ASN A 158 27.64 13.75 11.10
CA ASN A 158 28.47 13.68 9.89
C ASN A 158 28.90 12.28 9.44
N PHE A 159 28.15 11.22 9.83
CA PHE A 159 28.30 9.89 9.24
C PHE A 159 26.93 9.38 8.80
N TRP A 160 26.75 9.26 7.50
CA TRP A 160 25.45 8.90 6.92
C TRP A 160 25.33 7.39 6.70
N GLU A 161 24.16 6.85 7.06
CA GLU A 161 23.80 5.44 6.87
C GLU A 161 22.40 5.36 6.27
N MET A 162 22.24 4.58 5.21
CA MET A 162 20.95 4.42 4.53
C MET A 162 19.86 3.82 5.44
N ALA A 163 20.24 2.76 6.20
CA ALA A 163 19.39 2.03 7.13
C ALA A 163 20.27 1.25 8.13
N GLU A 164 19.71 0.21 8.77
CA GLU A 164 20.52 -0.71 9.60
C GLU A 164 21.59 -1.46 8.80
N THR A 165 21.41 -1.61 7.49
CA THR A 165 22.36 -2.22 6.55
C THR A 165 22.34 -1.47 5.23
N GLY A 166 23.47 -1.42 4.55
CA GLY A 166 23.59 -0.81 3.22
C GLY A 166 24.74 0.19 3.08
N PRO A 167 24.81 0.91 1.97
CA PRO A 167 25.86 1.87 1.70
C PRO A 167 25.92 2.97 2.77
N CYS A 168 27.12 3.36 3.15
CA CYS A 168 27.36 4.37 4.18
C CYS A 168 28.71 5.06 3.97
N GLY A 169 28.93 6.16 4.67
CA GLY A 169 30.19 6.88 4.68
C GLY A 169 30.14 8.22 5.41
N PRO A 170 31.34 8.85 5.61
CA PRO A 170 31.39 10.19 6.18
C PRO A 170 30.69 11.18 5.27
N CYS A 171 30.17 12.25 5.85
CA CYS A 171 29.53 13.31 5.10
C CYS A 171 30.00 14.70 5.56
N SER A 172 29.75 15.67 4.71
CA SER A 172 29.95 17.08 4.98
C SER A 172 28.65 17.84 4.70
N GLU A 173 28.21 18.61 5.68
CA GLU A 173 26.96 19.37 5.56
C GLU A 173 27.26 20.84 5.39
N ILE A 174 26.42 21.51 4.58
CA ILE A 174 26.48 22.95 4.38
C ILE A 174 25.27 23.58 5.05
N HIS A 175 25.52 24.44 6.03
CA HIS A 175 24.51 25.13 6.81
C HIS A 175 24.47 26.62 6.46
N TYR A 176 23.30 27.22 6.59
CA TYR A 176 23.09 28.64 6.41
C TYR A 176 22.48 29.24 7.69
N TYR A 177 23.11 30.28 8.20
CA TYR A 177 22.61 31.00 9.37
C TYR A 177 21.45 31.94 8.96
N ILE A 178 20.27 31.73 9.54
CA ILE A 178 19.05 32.51 9.24
C ILE A 178 18.71 33.56 10.27
N GLY A 179 19.48 33.63 11.38
CA GLY A 179 19.26 34.63 12.46
C GLY A 179 19.35 36.07 11.96
N ASP A 180 18.68 36.97 12.67
CA ASP A 180 18.56 38.36 12.27
C ASP A 180 19.89 39.11 12.35
N ASP A 181 20.77 38.75 13.30
CA ASP A 181 22.07 39.39 13.51
C ASP A 181 23.21 38.54 12.94
N PRO A 182 23.77 38.89 11.76
CA PRO A 182 24.87 38.15 11.16
C PRO A 182 26.14 38.06 12.00
N ASP A 183 26.32 38.95 12.96
CA ASP A 183 27.52 38.98 13.82
C ASP A 183 27.38 38.05 15.04
N ASN A 184 26.19 37.55 15.32
CA ASN A 184 25.92 36.65 16.45
C ASN A 184 26.02 35.17 16.06
N GLN A 185 27.01 34.78 15.28
CA GLN A 185 27.22 33.41 14.84
C GLN A 185 28.31 32.71 15.65
N GLN A 186 28.08 31.46 16.04
CA GLN A 186 29.05 30.70 16.83
C GLN A 186 29.11 29.24 16.33
N SER A 187 30.32 28.70 16.16
CA SER A 187 30.55 27.33 15.66
C SER A 187 29.87 26.26 16.50
N ARG A 188 29.75 26.45 17.82
CA ARG A 188 29.08 25.50 18.75
C ARG A 188 27.57 25.36 18.52
N HIS A 189 26.95 26.30 17.81
CA HIS A 189 25.52 26.34 17.55
C HIS A 189 25.17 25.64 16.21
N VAL A 190 26.12 25.40 15.34
CA VAL A 190 25.93 24.60 14.14
C VAL A 190 25.52 23.17 14.59
N ASN A 191 24.47 22.61 14.01
CA ASN A 191 23.79 21.35 14.43
C ASN A 191 23.10 21.38 15.82
N ASN A 192 23.09 22.52 16.53
CA ASN A 192 22.52 22.62 17.87
C ASN A 192 21.53 23.80 18.05
N SER A 193 21.28 24.57 17.00
CA SER A 193 20.35 25.71 17.04
C SER A 193 19.52 25.77 15.76
N ASP A 194 18.24 26.09 15.91
CA ASP A 194 17.29 26.26 14.80
C ASP A 194 17.61 27.47 13.90
N GLU A 195 18.60 28.27 14.24
CA GLU A 195 19.08 29.35 13.39
C GLU A 195 20.09 28.89 12.32
N TYR A 196 20.59 27.65 12.39
CA TYR A 196 21.54 27.10 11.43
C TYR A 196 20.86 25.98 10.62
N TRP A 197 20.37 26.33 9.45
CA TRP A 197 19.68 25.37 8.60
C TRP A 197 20.64 24.59 7.74
N GLU A 198 20.65 23.26 7.89
CA GLU A 198 21.27 22.36 6.93
C GLU A 198 20.60 22.51 5.58
N LEU A 199 21.34 23.01 4.58
CA LEU A 199 20.86 23.16 3.21
C LEU A 199 21.21 21.96 2.35
N TRP A 200 22.39 21.38 2.54
CA TRP A 200 22.94 20.37 1.65
C TRP A 200 23.85 19.40 2.40
N ASN A 201 23.64 18.11 2.22
CA ASN A 201 24.50 17.05 2.72
C ASN A 201 25.28 16.41 1.58
N LEU A 202 26.61 16.37 1.66
CA LEU A 202 27.51 15.75 0.72
C LEU A 202 28.02 14.43 1.34
N VAL A 203 27.43 13.31 0.91
CA VAL A 203 27.78 12.00 1.44
C VAL A 203 28.83 11.30 0.58
N PHE A 204 29.89 10.86 1.20
CA PHE A 204 31.02 10.19 0.57
C PHE A 204 30.93 8.69 0.82
N ILE A 205 30.15 8.02 -0.01
CA ILE A 205 29.88 6.59 0.12
C ILE A 205 31.16 5.79 -0.19
N GLN A 206 31.65 5.07 0.81
CA GLN A 206 32.87 4.28 0.71
C GLN A 206 32.77 2.90 1.37
N SER A 207 31.75 2.64 2.19
CA SER A 207 31.58 1.41 2.92
C SER A 207 30.16 0.87 2.83
N ASN A 208 29.98 -0.41 3.11
CA ASN A 208 28.71 -1.10 3.26
C ASN A 208 28.57 -1.60 4.69
N ARG A 209 27.51 -1.23 5.40
CA ARG A 209 27.20 -1.73 6.73
C ARG A 209 26.49 -3.07 6.63
N LEU A 210 27.04 -4.09 7.29
CA LEU A 210 26.52 -5.45 7.33
C LEU A 210 25.52 -5.64 8.50
N LYS A 211 24.81 -6.77 8.52
CA LYS A 211 23.80 -7.08 9.54
C LYS A 211 24.36 -7.21 10.96
N ASP A 212 25.61 -7.55 11.11
CA ASP A 212 26.31 -7.62 12.39
C ASP A 212 26.83 -6.26 12.88
N GLY A 213 26.62 -5.20 12.09
CA GLY A 213 27.06 -3.84 12.39
C GLY A 213 28.49 -3.53 11.94
N THR A 214 29.19 -4.45 11.33
CA THR A 214 30.54 -4.23 10.78
C THR A 214 30.48 -3.47 9.44
N PHE A 215 31.59 -2.83 9.06
CA PHE A 215 31.74 -2.10 7.82
C PHE A 215 32.69 -2.84 6.88
N GLU A 216 32.28 -2.95 5.62
CA GLU A 216 33.08 -3.51 4.53
C GLU A 216 33.32 -2.41 3.50
N ASP A 217 34.57 -2.21 3.07
CA ASP A 217 34.88 -1.19 2.06
C ASP A 217 34.31 -1.57 0.70
N LEU A 218 33.70 -0.58 0.02
CA LEU A 218 33.19 -0.76 -1.32
C LEU A 218 34.35 -0.78 -2.35
N PRO A 219 34.19 -1.52 -3.45
CA PRO A 219 35.21 -1.57 -4.52
C PRO A 219 35.51 -0.21 -5.16
N LYS A 220 34.53 0.70 -5.10
CA LYS A 220 34.62 2.06 -5.63
C LYS A 220 34.07 3.05 -4.63
N LYS A 221 34.61 4.25 -4.65
CA LYS A 221 34.10 5.39 -3.90
C LYS A 221 33.06 6.13 -4.73
N HIS A 222 31.97 6.54 -4.10
CA HIS A 222 30.85 7.20 -4.75
C HIS A 222 30.49 8.50 -4.04
N VAL A 223 29.78 9.38 -4.76
CA VAL A 223 29.20 10.58 -4.18
C VAL A 223 27.70 10.44 -4.24
N ASP A 224 27.06 10.68 -3.09
CA ASP A 224 25.62 10.89 -2.94
C ASP A 224 25.41 12.25 -2.31
N THR A 225 24.61 13.12 -2.92
CA THR A 225 24.30 14.40 -2.29
C THR A 225 22.80 14.63 -2.19
N GLY A 226 22.39 15.35 -1.15
CA GLY A 226 21.01 15.69 -0.95
C GLY A 226 20.85 17.11 -0.41
N ALA A 227 20.27 17.99 -1.22
CA ALA A 227 19.93 19.36 -0.81
C ALA A 227 18.41 19.51 -0.72
N GLY A 228 17.91 20.05 0.40
CA GLY A 228 16.49 20.26 0.62
C GLY A 228 15.97 21.45 -0.19
N LEU A 229 15.16 21.17 -1.24
CA LEU A 229 14.63 22.25 -2.09
C LEU A 229 13.84 23.28 -1.27
N GLU A 230 13.01 22.84 -0.33
CA GLU A 230 12.17 23.70 0.50
C GLU A 230 13.02 24.69 1.35
N ARG A 231 14.10 24.18 1.96
CA ARG A 231 15.03 25.01 2.74
C ARG A 231 15.80 25.98 1.85
N ILE A 232 16.27 25.54 0.70
CA ILE A 232 16.94 26.41 -0.28
C ILE A 232 15.99 27.49 -0.79
N CYS A 233 14.73 27.16 -1.08
CA CYS A 233 13.70 28.12 -1.47
C CYS A 233 13.51 29.18 -0.39
N SER A 234 13.46 28.80 0.88
CA SER A 234 13.31 29.74 1.98
C SER A 234 14.45 30.73 2.06
N VAL A 235 15.68 30.25 1.99
CA VAL A 235 16.87 31.11 2.03
C VAL A 235 16.92 32.05 0.82
N LEU A 236 16.72 31.53 -0.40
CA LEU A 236 16.77 32.34 -1.63
C LEU A 236 15.59 33.32 -1.77
N GLN A 237 14.47 33.06 -1.11
CA GLN A 237 13.30 33.94 -1.05
C GLN A 237 13.29 34.82 0.20
N ASN A 238 14.35 34.76 1.00
CA ASN A 238 14.49 35.51 2.26
C ASN A 238 13.29 35.28 3.22
N LYS A 239 12.96 34.00 3.46
CA LYS A 239 11.88 33.56 4.36
C LYS A 239 12.46 32.81 5.55
N ASN A 240 11.83 32.95 6.69
CA ASN A 240 12.18 32.24 7.93
C ASN A 240 11.33 30.98 8.18
N SER A 241 10.60 30.52 7.15
CA SER A 241 9.83 29.30 7.16
C SER A 241 9.59 28.81 5.74
N ASN A 242 9.68 27.52 5.51
CA ASN A 242 9.39 26.88 4.23
C ASN A 242 7.95 27.15 3.79
N TYR A 243 7.02 27.23 4.73
CA TYR A 243 5.59 27.50 4.47
C TYR A 243 5.31 28.91 3.95
N LYS A 244 6.27 29.84 4.05
CA LYS A 244 6.15 31.20 3.52
C LYS A 244 6.72 31.36 2.10
N THR A 245 7.16 30.26 1.49
CA THR A 245 7.67 30.22 0.12
C THR A 245 6.57 30.05 -0.92
N ASP A 246 6.91 30.18 -2.19
CA ASP A 246 6.00 29.96 -3.31
C ASP A 246 5.53 28.50 -3.43
N LEU A 247 6.23 27.54 -2.82
CA LEU A 247 5.83 26.13 -2.75
C LEU A 247 4.52 25.89 -2.00
N PHE A 248 4.21 26.74 -1.01
CA PHE A 248 3.05 26.58 -0.15
C PHE A 248 2.02 27.70 -0.29
N ALA A 249 2.40 28.83 -0.90
CA ALA A 249 1.60 30.05 -0.93
C ALA A 249 0.19 29.82 -1.51
N GLU A 250 0.08 29.07 -2.63
CA GLU A 250 -1.21 28.79 -3.27
C GLU A 250 -2.08 27.89 -2.40
N THR A 251 -1.51 26.83 -1.82
CA THR A 251 -2.24 25.89 -0.93
C THR A 251 -2.71 26.60 0.34
N ILE A 252 -1.90 27.48 0.92
CA ILE A 252 -2.29 28.28 2.09
C ILE A 252 -3.45 29.23 1.73
N SER A 253 -3.37 29.93 0.61
CA SER A 253 -4.41 30.83 0.14
C SER A 253 -5.73 30.10 -0.13
N ASP A 254 -5.66 28.92 -0.74
CA ASP A 254 -6.85 28.08 -0.97
C ASP A 254 -7.46 27.60 0.36
N LEU A 255 -6.61 27.18 1.30
CA LEU A 255 -7.07 26.76 2.62
C LEU A 255 -7.75 27.92 3.39
N GLU A 256 -7.21 29.15 3.33
CA GLU A 256 -7.87 30.34 3.90
C GLU A 256 -9.25 30.57 3.30
N ARG A 257 -9.35 30.47 1.97
CA ARG A 257 -10.61 30.66 1.24
C ARG A 257 -11.65 29.57 1.59
N ILE A 258 -11.20 28.29 1.74
CA ILE A 258 -12.08 27.15 2.03
C ILE A 258 -12.52 27.14 3.50
N SER A 259 -11.59 27.33 4.44
CA SER A 259 -11.85 27.27 5.88
C SER A 259 -12.47 28.56 6.43
N LYS A 260 -12.32 29.68 5.71
CA LYS A 260 -12.68 31.03 6.16
C LYS A 260 -11.97 31.44 7.46
N THR A 261 -10.77 30.94 7.68
CA THR A 261 -9.92 31.28 8.82
C THR A 261 -8.65 31.99 8.33
N ASN A 262 -7.93 32.66 9.22
CA ASN A 262 -6.70 33.36 8.87
C ASN A 262 -5.48 32.49 9.18
N TYR A 263 -4.52 32.42 8.27
CA TYR A 263 -3.26 31.69 8.44
C TYR A 263 -2.50 32.11 9.70
N LYS A 264 -2.33 33.42 9.92
CA LYS A 264 -1.55 33.95 11.07
C LYS A 264 -2.07 33.51 12.44
N ASP A 265 -3.38 33.29 12.55
CA ASP A 265 -4.01 32.89 13.80
C ASP A 265 -4.00 31.38 14.02
N ASN A 266 -3.63 30.60 12.98
CA ASN A 266 -3.75 29.13 12.96
C ASN A 266 -2.54 28.45 12.31
N GLU A 267 -1.33 29.02 12.37
CA GLU A 267 -0.14 28.59 11.64
C GLU A 267 0.10 27.07 11.72
N VAL A 268 0.02 26.49 12.92
CA VAL A 268 0.22 25.04 13.14
C VAL A 268 -0.73 24.18 12.30
N SER A 269 -2.04 24.52 12.30
CA SER A 269 -3.03 23.76 11.53
C SER A 269 -2.78 23.88 10.03
N TYR A 270 -2.41 25.07 9.57
CA TYR A 270 -2.08 25.30 8.16
C TYR A 270 -0.82 24.55 7.74
N HIS A 271 0.24 24.57 8.55
CA HIS A 271 1.47 23.84 8.27
C HIS A 271 1.19 22.35 8.11
N VAL A 272 0.48 21.76 9.08
CA VAL A 272 0.13 20.32 9.04
C VAL A 272 -0.70 19.98 7.80
N ILE A 273 -1.74 20.76 7.52
CA ILE A 273 -2.63 20.47 6.37
C ILE A 273 -1.89 20.62 5.04
N CYS A 274 -1.13 21.72 4.86
CA CYS A 274 -0.42 22.00 3.62
C CYS A 274 0.74 21.03 3.37
N ASP A 275 1.43 20.57 4.42
CA ASP A 275 2.41 19.50 4.30
C ASP A 275 1.76 18.17 3.91
N HIS A 276 0.74 17.78 4.65
CA HIS A 276 0.11 16.48 4.50
C HIS A 276 -0.57 16.31 3.16
N ILE A 277 -1.20 17.36 2.62
CA ILE A 277 -1.84 17.25 1.30
C ILE A 277 -0.80 17.04 0.18
N ARG A 278 0.42 17.58 0.29
CA ARG A 278 1.51 17.29 -0.64
C ARG A 278 1.89 15.79 -0.55
N MET A 279 2.17 15.30 0.65
CA MET A 279 2.51 13.89 0.88
C MET A 279 1.43 12.93 0.35
N LEU A 280 0.16 13.21 0.66
CA LEU A 280 -0.98 12.40 0.23
C LEU A 280 -1.13 12.39 -1.28
N SER A 281 -1.00 13.55 -1.92
CA SER A 281 -1.12 13.68 -3.38
C SER A 281 -0.08 12.82 -4.09
N PHE A 282 1.17 12.87 -3.67
CA PHE A 282 2.24 12.07 -4.29
C PHE A 282 2.14 10.59 -3.96
N ALA A 283 1.86 10.23 -2.70
CA ALA A 283 1.74 8.82 -2.31
C ALA A 283 0.61 8.11 -3.06
N ILE A 284 -0.56 8.76 -3.19
CA ILE A 284 -1.72 8.20 -3.89
C ILE A 284 -1.47 8.19 -5.41
N ALA A 285 -0.88 9.24 -5.97
CA ALA A 285 -0.51 9.27 -7.39
C ALA A 285 0.49 8.16 -7.76
N ASP A 286 1.42 7.81 -6.86
CA ASP A 286 2.36 6.70 -7.05
C ASP A 286 1.76 5.32 -6.70
N GLY A 287 0.47 5.26 -6.31
CA GLY A 287 -0.30 4.02 -6.15
C GLY A 287 -0.46 3.50 -4.72
N VAL A 288 -0.16 4.29 -3.69
CA VAL A 288 -0.36 3.89 -2.29
C VAL A 288 -1.72 4.37 -1.80
N LEU A 289 -2.66 3.44 -1.66
CA LEU A 289 -4.01 3.76 -1.15
C LEU A 289 -4.08 3.65 0.38
N PRO A 290 -4.92 4.48 1.05
CA PRO A 290 -5.16 4.36 2.48
C PRO A 290 -5.65 2.95 2.85
N SER A 291 -5.02 2.29 3.83
CA SER A 291 -5.41 0.95 4.28
C SER A 291 -5.11 0.74 5.78
N ASN A 292 -5.37 -0.46 6.30
CA ASN A 292 -5.12 -0.78 7.71
C ASN A 292 -3.70 -1.31 7.99
N GLU A 293 -2.92 -1.58 6.95
CA GLU A 293 -1.60 -2.21 7.09
C GLU A 293 -0.54 -1.57 6.19
N GLY A 294 0.72 -1.75 6.55
CA GLY A 294 1.86 -1.36 5.74
C GLY A 294 1.88 0.13 5.35
N ARG A 295 2.20 0.40 4.10
CA ARG A 295 2.30 1.76 3.54
C ARG A 295 0.95 2.49 3.55
N GLY A 296 -0.13 1.78 3.25
CA GLY A 296 -1.46 2.36 3.23
C GLY A 296 -1.94 2.81 4.63
N TYR A 297 -1.51 2.13 5.70
CA TYR A 297 -1.75 2.59 7.07
C TYR A 297 -1.10 3.94 7.34
N VAL A 298 0.13 4.14 6.86
CA VAL A 298 0.83 5.43 7.03
C VAL A 298 0.11 6.54 6.27
N VAL A 299 -0.28 6.30 5.02
CA VAL A 299 -1.06 7.28 4.22
C VAL A 299 -2.38 7.61 4.92
N ARG A 300 -3.10 6.61 5.43
CA ARG A 300 -4.32 6.81 6.22
C ARG A 300 -4.08 7.62 7.49
N ARG A 301 -3.00 7.35 8.21
CA ARG A 301 -2.61 8.07 9.42
C ARG A 301 -2.36 9.55 9.14
N VAL A 302 -1.60 9.87 8.09
CA VAL A 302 -1.32 11.24 7.66
C VAL A 302 -2.61 11.97 7.26
N LEU A 303 -3.48 11.31 6.48
CA LEU A 303 -4.76 11.87 6.06
C LEU A 303 -5.64 12.22 7.27
N ARG A 304 -5.79 11.29 8.20
CA ARG A 304 -6.60 11.48 9.42
C ARG A 304 -6.03 12.57 10.33
N ARG A 305 -4.70 12.68 10.40
CA ARG A 305 -4.05 13.79 11.10
C ARG A 305 -4.39 15.14 10.45
N GLY A 306 -4.28 15.24 9.13
CA GLY A 306 -4.69 16.44 8.39
C GLY A 306 -6.16 16.80 8.60
N SER A 307 -7.07 15.82 8.50
CA SER A 307 -8.51 16.02 8.75
C SER A 307 -8.79 16.49 10.18
N ARG A 308 -8.06 15.98 11.17
CA ARG A 308 -8.18 16.46 12.56
C ARG A 308 -7.78 17.94 12.71
N PHE A 309 -6.69 18.34 12.04
CA PHE A 309 -6.29 19.76 12.04
C PHE A 309 -7.26 20.64 11.24
N ALA A 310 -7.91 20.12 10.21
CA ALA A 310 -8.98 20.82 9.50
C ALA A 310 -10.18 21.11 10.40
N MET A 311 -10.51 20.25 11.35
CA MET A 311 -11.54 20.52 12.36
C MET A 311 -11.19 21.71 13.28
N ASN A 312 -9.91 21.93 13.58
CA ASN A 312 -9.47 23.11 14.34
C ASN A 312 -9.74 24.41 13.57
N LEU A 313 -9.89 24.32 12.24
CA LEU A 313 -10.30 25.43 11.37
C LEU A 313 -11.81 25.47 11.16
N ASN A 314 -12.61 24.93 12.09
CA ASN A 314 -14.07 24.84 12.06
C ASN A 314 -14.67 24.08 10.87
N SER A 315 -13.88 23.25 10.15
CA SER A 315 -14.41 22.46 9.05
C SER A 315 -15.06 21.17 9.58
N LYS A 316 -16.35 21.00 9.33
CA LYS A 316 -17.12 19.79 9.63
C LYS A 316 -17.30 18.87 8.41
N GLU A 317 -16.92 19.36 7.24
CA GLU A 317 -17.02 18.66 5.96
C GLU A 317 -15.62 18.34 5.43
N PRO A 318 -15.48 17.36 4.54
CA PRO A 318 -14.22 17.08 3.85
C PRO A 318 -13.71 18.32 3.10
N ILE A 319 -12.47 18.72 3.36
CA ILE A 319 -11.82 19.87 2.70
C ILE A 319 -10.46 19.55 2.09
N LEU A 320 -9.75 18.50 2.57
CA LEU A 320 -8.40 18.20 2.12
C LEU A 320 -8.37 17.92 0.61
N TYR A 321 -9.35 17.18 0.08
CA TYR A 321 -9.41 16.86 -1.34
C TYR A 321 -9.46 18.10 -2.25
N LYS A 322 -10.03 19.22 -1.74
CA LYS A 322 -10.12 20.49 -2.48
C LYS A 322 -8.77 21.17 -2.67
N LEU A 323 -7.79 20.83 -1.84
CA LEU A 323 -6.43 21.37 -1.89
C LEU A 323 -5.52 20.62 -2.87
N VAL A 324 -5.94 19.47 -3.41
CA VAL A 324 -5.17 18.73 -4.41
C VAL A 324 -4.90 19.58 -5.64
N GLN A 325 -5.88 20.38 -6.07
CA GLN A 325 -5.73 21.28 -7.22
C GLN A 325 -4.54 22.25 -7.05
N SER A 326 -4.34 22.83 -5.87
CA SER A 326 -3.21 23.75 -5.62
C SER A 326 -1.85 23.03 -5.63
N VAL A 327 -1.80 21.78 -5.15
CA VAL A 327 -0.59 20.94 -5.28
C VAL A 327 -0.29 20.63 -6.75
N VAL A 328 -1.32 20.26 -7.52
CA VAL A 328 -1.17 20.00 -8.96
C VAL A 328 -0.70 21.27 -9.70
N SER A 329 -1.31 22.42 -9.41
CA SER A 329 -0.94 23.71 -10.00
C SER A 329 0.53 24.06 -9.75
N THR A 330 1.02 23.83 -8.53
CA THR A 330 2.38 24.21 -8.12
C THR A 330 3.46 23.22 -8.62
N MET A 331 3.14 21.92 -8.71
CA MET A 331 4.14 20.87 -8.85
C MET A 331 4.04 20.03 -10.12
N SER A 332 2.95 20.11 -10.89
CA SER A 332 2.77 19.26 -12.08
C SER A 332 3.74 19.53 -13.23
N ASP A 333 4.37 20.69 -13.29
CA ASP A 333 5.42 20.96 -14.27
C ASP A 333 6.65 20.06 -14.07
N ALA A 334 6.98 19.75 -12.82
CA ALA A 334 8.08 18.85 -12.46
C ALA A 334 7.62 17.37 -12.38
N TYR A 335 6.36 17.15 -12.05
CA TYR A 335 5.76 15.83 -11.78
C TYR A 335 4.41 15.68 -12.49
N PRO A 336 4.41 15.41 -13.81
CA PRO A 336 3.19 15.37 -14.64
C PRO A 336 2.15 14.35 -14.15
N GLU A 337 2.59 13.28 -13.52
CA GLU A 337 1.71 12.24 -12.94
C GLU A 337 0.66 12.77 -11.97
N LEU A 338 0.92 13.89 -11.30
CA LEU A 338 -0.06 14.55 -10.43
C LEU A 338 -1.28 15.03 -11.21
N LYS A 339 -1.05 15.62 -12.40
CA LYS A 339 -2.11 16.10 -13.27
C LYS A 339 -2.91 14.94 -13.86
N ASP A 340 -2.22 13.90 -14.31
CA ASP A 340 -2.84 12.74 -14.94
C ASP A 340 -3.76 11.99 -13.96
N LYS A 341 -3.38 11.96 -12.67
CA LYS A 341 -4.10 11.22 -11.62
C LYS A 341 -4.88 12.11 -10.65
N GLN A 342 -5.02 13.40 -10.91
CA GLN A 342 -5.66 14.37 -10.02
C GLN A 342 -7.03 13.91 -9.51
N LYS A 343 -7.94 13.53 -10.40
CA LYS A 343 -9.30 13.08 -10.03
C LYS A 343 -9.27 11.86 -9.11
N HIS A 344 -8.36 10.92 -9.38
CA HIS A 344 -8.20 9.74 -8.54
C HIS A 344 -7.71 10.10 -7.14
N VAL A 345 -6.75 11.01 -7.04
CA VAL A 345 -6.22 11.51 -5.76
C VAL A 345 -7.32 12.23 -4.98
N GLU A 346 -8.05 13.15 -5.60
CA GLU A 346 -9.16 13.90 -5.00
C GLU A 346 -10.24 12.95 -4.46
N GLN A 347 -10.67 11.97 -5.26
CA GLN A 347 -11.71 11.03 -4.86
C GLN A 347 -11.26 10.12 -3.72
N THR A 348 -10.01 9.66 -3.75
CA THR A 348 -9.44 8.81 -2.70
C THR A 348 -9.37 9.55 -1.37
N ILE A 349 -8.89 10.80 -1.39
CA ILE A 349 -8.83 11.64 -0.19
C ILE A 349 -10.23 11.95 0.32
N PHE A 350 -11.16 12.35 -0.55
CA PHE A 350 -12.54 12.65 -0.18
C PHE A 350 -13.20 11.47 0.55
N ASN A 351 -13.14 10.27 -0.02
CA ASN A 351 -13.80 9.09 0.54
C ASN A 351 -13.24 8.69 1.91
N GLU A 352 -11.91 8.72 2.09
CA GLU A 352 -11.30 8.41 3.39
C GLU A 352 -11.58 9.51 4.42
N GLU A 353 -11.56 10.78 4.01
CA GLU A 353 -11.87 11.93 4.87
C GLU A 353 -13.33 11.90 5.33
N GLU A 354 -14.28 11.69 4.41
CA GLU A 354 -15.72 11.55 4.70
C GLU A 354 -15.98 10.39 5.67
N SER A 355 -15.42 9.21 5.37
CA SER A 355 -15.53 8.03 6.22
C SER A 355 -14.94 8.26 7.62
N PHE A 356 -13.82 8.97 7.71
CA PHE A 356 -13.18 9.30 8.97
C PHE A 356 -14.00 10.30 9.78
N LEU A 357 -14.48 11.38 9.17
CA LEU A 357 -15.30 12.39 9.84
C LEU A 357 -16.59 11.79 10.39
N ALA A 358 -17.24 10.87 9.66
CA ALA A 358 -18.43 10.15 10.13
C ALA A 358 -18.18 9.31 11.40
N THR A 359 -16.95 8.82 11.60
CA THR A 359 -16.56 8.03 12.78
C THR A 359 -15.91 8.88 13.87
N LEU A 360 -15.25 9.97 13.50
CA LEU A 360 -14.47 10.85 14.38
C LEU A 360 -15.33 11.49 15.46
N GLU A 361 -16.52 11.99 15.12
CA GLU A 361 -17.44 12.60 16.08
C GLU A 361 -17.82 11.61 17.19
N LYS A 362 -18.14 10.36 16.80
CA LYS A 362 -18.43 9.28 17.74
C LYS A 362 -17.21 8.90 18.58
N GLY A 363 -16.04 8.88 17.96
CA GLY A 363 -14.76 8.61 18.62
C GLY A 363 -14.39 9.67 19.65
N ILE A 364 -14.58 10.96 19.32
CA ILE A 364 -14.36 12.09 20.25
C ILE A 364 -15.30 11.96 21.45
N ILE A 365 -16.58 11.71 21.25
CA ILE A 365 -17.56 11.52 22.34
C ILE A 365 -17.12 10.36 23.24
N GLN A 366 -16.65 9.28 22.66
CA GLN A 366 -16.17 8.13 23.44
C GLN A 366 -14.85 8.41 24.17
N PHE A 367 -13.93 9.13 23.54
CA PHE A 367 -12.68 9.59 24.16
C PHE A 367 -12.97 10.49 25.36
N GLU A 368 -13.85 11.47 25.24
CA GLU A 368 -14.25 12.36 26.34
C GLU A 368 -14.91 11.56 27.50
N LYS A 369 -15.70 10.52 27.21
CA LYS A 369 -16.23 9.60 28.25
C LYS A 369 -15.10 8.86 28.96
N ILE A 370 -14.11 8.35 28.23
CA ILE A 370 -12.96 7.65 28.80
C ILE A 370 -12.20 8.62 29.74
N ILE A 371 -11.90 9.83 29.27
CA ILE A 371 -11.21 10.85 30.06
C ILE A 371 -11.99 11.20 31.34
N LYS A 372 -13.31 11.41 31.23
CA LYS A 372 -14.16 11.77 32.36
C LYS A 372 -14.28 10.66 33.40
N ASN A 373 -14.27 9.40 32.95
CA ASN A 373 -14.41 8.23 33.83
C ASN A 373 -13.08 7.71 34.39
N SER A 374 -11.94 8.17 33.86
CA SER A 374 -10.61 7.76 34.31
C SER A 374 -10.08 8.74 35.36
N SER A 375 -9.87 8.23 36.57
CA SER A 375 -9.13 8.93 37.62
C SER A 375 -7.61 8.87 37.45
N SER A 376 -7.11 8.08 36.49
CA SER A 376 -5.70 7.92 36.15
C SER A 376 -5.25 8.93 35.12
N ASP A 377 -4.00 9.38 35.20
CA ASP A 377 -3.35 10.19 34.19
C ASP A 377 -2.91 9.38 32.96
N ASN A 378 -3.12 8.08 32.99
CA ASN A 378 -2.80 7.18 31.88
C ASN A 378 -4.09 6.49 31.38
N ILE A 379 -4.37 6.67 30.07
CA ILE A 379 -5.45 5.95 29.38
C ILE A 379 -4.96 4.51 29.18
N ASN A 380 -5.78 3.54 29.61
CA ASN A 380 -5.36 2.16 29.53
C ASN A 380 -5.38 1.64 28.06
N GLY A 381 -4.53 0.64 27.78
CA GLY A 381 -4.34 0.13 26.43
C GLY A 381 -5.60 -0.48 25.80
N SER A 382 -6.52 -1.06 26.61
CA SER A 382 -7.77 -1.64 26.10
C SER A 382 -8.77 -0.56 25.65
N ASP A 383 -8.82 0.59 26.33
CA ASP A 383 -9.65 1.73 25.91
C ASP A 383 -9.10 2.39 24.65
N ALA A 384 -7.76 2.56 24.58
CA ALA A 384 -7.09 3.05 23.36
C ALA A 384 -7.32 2.08 22.17
N PHE A 385 -7.26 0.76 22.43
CA PHE A 385 -7.53 -0.25 21.41
C PHE A 385 -8.99 -0.21 20.95
N LYS A 386 -9.94 -0.02 21.84
CA LYS A 386 -11.36 0.13 21.50
C LYS A 386 -11.61 1.38 20.62
N LEU A 387 -10.95 2.48 20.91
CA LEU A 387 -10.99 3.68 20.06
C LEU A 387 -10.45 3.38 18.67
N TYR A 388 -9.36 2.62 18.57
CA TYR A 388 -8.76 2.21 17.31
C TYR A 388 -9.64 1.24 16.52
N ASP A 389 -10.04 0.14 17.13
CA ASP A 389 -10.73 -0.99 16.48
C ASP A 389 -12.17 -0.64 16.08
N THR A 390 -12.91 0.00 17.00
CA THR A 390 -14.36 0.27 16.83
C THR A 390 -14.62 1.61 16.14
N TYR A 391 -13.84 2.63 16.46
CA TYR A 391 -14.07 4.00 15.98
C TYR A 391 -13.05 4.46 14.93
N GLY A 392 -12.09 3.60 14.58
CA GLY A 392 -11.06 3.93 13.60
C GLY A 392 -10.13 5.07 14.02
N PHE A 393 -9.99 5.28 15.33
CA PHE A 393 -9.14 6.31 15.93
C PHE A 393 -7.70 5.82 15.95
N PRO A 394 -6.77 6.36 15.18
CA PRO A 394 -5.38 5.97 15.25
C PRO A 394 -4.80 6.19 16.65
N LEU A 395 -3.85 5.34 17.06
CA LEU A 395 -3.24 5.44 18.39
C LEU A 395 -2.57 6.79 18.61
N ASP A 396 -1.85 7.31 17.62
CA ASP A 396 -1.20 8.61 17.67
C ASP A 396 -2.17 9.78 17.82
N LEU A 397 -3.36 9.67 17.23
CA LEU A 397 -4.42 10.66 17.47
C LEU A 397 -4.95 10.57 18.91
N THR A 398 -5.12 9.36 19.44
CA THR A 398 -5.47 9.15 20.85
C THR A 398 -4.40 9.73 21.78
N GLU A 399 -3.12 9.54 21.46
CA GLU A 399 -1.99 10.10 22.21
C GLU A 399 -1.96 11.63 22.17
N LEU A 400 -2.14 12.21 20.98
CA LEU A 400 -2.19 13.66 20.81
C LEU A 400 -3.31 14.25 21.66
N MET A 401 -4.52 13.73 21.55
CA MET A 401 -5.67 14.21 22.34
C MET A 401 -5.50 13.97 23.84
N ALA A 402 -4.85 12.88 24.25
CA ALA A 402 -4.52 12.60 25.64
C ALA A 402 -3.52 13.65 26.16
N SER A 403 -2.46 13.95 25.38
CA SER A 403 -1.46 14.96 25.78
C SER A 403 -2.05 16.36 25.87
N GLU A 404 -2.99 16.74 25.00
CA GLU A 404 -3.76 18.00 25.09
C GLU A 404 -4.55 18.12 26.41
N LYS A 405 -4.90 16.99 27.04
CA LYS A 405 -5.59 16.88 28.34
C LYS A 405 -4.63 16.59 29.51
N GLY A 406 -3.30 16.64 29.28
CA GLY A 406 -2.28 16.34 30.29
C GLY A 406 -2.20 14.85 30.69
N LYS A 407 -2.69 13.95 29.83
CA LYS A 407 -2.69 12.50 30.05
C LYS A 407 -1.76 11.78 29.08
N THR A 408 -1.41 10.52 29.43
CA THR A 408 -0.61 9.60 28.61
C THR A 408 -1.45 8.41 28.17
N VAL A 409 -0.91 7.57 27.27
CA VAL A 409 -1.57 6.33 26.78
C VAL A 409 -0.67 5.13 27.03
N ASP A 410 -1.23 4.05 27.52
CA ASP A 410 -0.57 2.74 27.70
C ASP A 410 -0.35 2.04 26.34
N LYS A 411 0.76 2.37 25.69
CA LYS A 411 1.16 1.77 24.40
C LYS A 411 1.35 0.25 24.49
N LYS A 412 1.95 -0.25 25.57
CA LYS A 412 2.22 -1.68 25.74
C LYS A 412 0.91 -2.49 25.87
N GLY A 413 -0.05 -1.96 26.62
CA GLY A 413 -1.38 -2.53 26.71
C GLY A 413 -2.11 -2.54 25.37
N PHE A 414 -2.01 -1.45 24.60
CA PHE A 414 -2.57 -1.37 23.24
C PHE A 414 -1.95 -2.43 22.30
N GLU A 415 -0.62 -2.56 22.28
CA GLU A 415 0.09 -3.56 21.46
C GLU A 415 -0.30 -4.98 21.84
N SER A 416 -0.52 -5.24 23.13
CA SER A 416 -1.01 -6.54 23.62
C SER A 416 -2.40 -6.88 23.06
N GLU A 417 -3.34 -5.92 23.07
CA GLU A 417 -4.68 -6.11 22.50
C GLU A 417 -4.64 -6.30 20.98
N MET A 418 -3.81 -5.53 20.27
CA MET A 418 -3.55 -5.70 18.83
C MET A 418 -3.03 -7.10 18.51
N LYS A 419 -2.12 -7.62 19.33
CA LYS A 419 -1.58 -8.97 19.17
C LYS A 419 -2.64 -10.03 19.37
N LYS A 420 -3.48 -9.89 20.40
CA LYS A 420 -4.62 -10.80 20.65
C LYS A 420 -5.60 -10.83 19.47
N GLN A 421 -5.95 -9.67 18.91
CA GLN A 421 -6.82 -9.58 17.74
C GLN A 421 -6.20 -10.27 16.52
N LYS A 422 -4.90 -10.02 16.24
CA LYS A 422 -4.17 -10.69 15.15
C LYS A 422 -4.11 -12.20 15.33
N GLU A 423 -3.95 -12.69 16.56
CA GLU A 423 -3.96 -14.12 16.87
C GLU A 423 -5.37 -14.73 16.70
N LEU A 424 -6.43 -14.00 17.08
CA LEU A 424 -7.82 -14.42 16.85
C LEU A 424 -8.13 -14.46 15.34
N ALA A 425 -7.69 -13.45 14.57
CA ALA A 425 -7.84 -13.44 13.13
C ALA A 425 -7.04 -14.57 12.43
N LYS A 426 -5.84 -14.89 12.91
CA LYS A 426 -5.06 -16.05 12.44
C LYS A 426 -5.73 -17.39 12.81
N LYS A 427 -6.35 -17.51 13.98
CA LYS A 427 -7.09 -18.72 14.37
C LYS A 427 -8.37 -18.94 13.58
N SER A 428 -8.96 -17.89 13.01
CA SER A 428 -10.12 -17.98 12.13
C SER A 428 -9.75 -18.28 10.66
N GLN A 429 -8.50 -18.03 10.27
CA GLN A 429 -7.92 -18.55 9.03
C GLN A 429 -7.44 -19.98 9.32
N LYS A 430 -8.06 -20.97 8.67
CA LYS A 430 -7.76 -22.38 8.77
C LYS A 430 -6.24 -22.64 8.91
N PHE A 431 -5.91 -23.49 9.88
CA PHE A 431 -4.65 -24.15 10.15
C PHE A 431 -3.74 -24.28 8.92
N ILE A 432 -2.75 -23.43 8.81
CA ILE A 432 -1.49 -23.77 8.13
C ILE A 432 -0.59 -24.27 9.26
N MET A 433 -0.54 -25.59 9.47
CA MET A 433 0.48 -26.19 10.33
C MET A 433 1.84 -25.89 9.71
N ASP A 434 2.75 -25.27 10.46
CA ASP A 434 4.16 -25.19 10.07
C ASP A 434 4.67 -26.63 9.87
N SER A 435 5.27 -26.89 8.71
CA SER A 435 5.81 -28.22 8.36
C SER A 435 6.86 -28.75 9.32
N THR A 436 7.40 -27.89 10.16
CA THR A 436 8.36 -28.25 11.23
C THR A 436 7.74 -29.10 12.35
N ASP A 437 6.41 -29.07 12.49
CA ASP A 437 5.69 -29.84 13.54
C ASP A 437 5.17 -31.20 13.05
N ILE A 438 5.26 -31.51 11.76
CA ILE A 438 4.80 -32.77 11.18
C ILE A 438 5.92 -33.83 11.31
N LYS A 439 5.64 -34.91 12.03
CA LYS A 439 6.56 -36.06 12.16
C LYS A 439 6.44 -36.98 10.95
N TRP A 440 7.17 -36.64 9.89
CA TRP A 440 7.28 -37.46 8.70
C TRP A 440 7.93 -38.80 8.97
N LYS A 441 7.53 -39.88 8.29
CA LYS A 441 8.08 -41.24 8.47
C LYS A 441 9.47 -41.42 7.88
N LEU A 442 9.82 -40.66 6.82
CA LEU A 442 11.17 -40.51 6.31
C LEU A 442 11.78 -39.17 6.71
N SER A 443 13.05 -38.92 6.30
CA SER A 443 13.77 -37.69 6.63
C SER A 443 12.95 -36.43 6.27
N ASN A 444 13.22 -35.31 6.94
CA ASN A 444 12.53 -34.04 6.69
C ASN A 444 12.91 -33.41 5.33
N ASP A 445 13.90 -33.95 4.61
CA ASP A 445 14.21 -33.60 3.22
C ASP A 445 13.21 -34.31 2.29
N LEU A 446 12.10 -33.63 2.01
CA LEU A 446 11.08 -34.14 1.11
C LEU A 446 11.50 -33.92 -0.33
N PRO A 447 11.38 -34.93 -1.21
CA PRO A 447 11.64 -34.75 -2.64
C PRO A 447 10.58 -33.84 -3.26
N HIS A 448 10.97 -33.11 -4.29
CA HIS A 448 10.05 -32.31 -5.11
C HIS A 448 8.86 -33.12 -5.61
N SER A 449 7.65 -32.61 -5.41
CA SER A 449 6.44 -33.13 -6.05
C SER A 449 6.28 -32.49 -7.42
N ASN A 450 6.22 -33.29 -8.47
CA ASN A 450 5.97 -32.78 -9.82
C ASN A 450 4.45 -32.68 -10.07
N PHE A 451 3.94 -31.46 -10.30
CA PHE A 451 2.53 -31.25 -10.62
C PHE A 451 2.26 -31.45 -12.10
N ILE A 452 1.46 -32.47 -12.44
CA ILE A 452 1.08 -32.81 -13.81
C ILE A 452 -0.39 -32.48 -14.14
N GLY A 453 -1.13 -31.92 -13.18
CA GLY A 453 -2.58 -31.70 -13.25
C GLY A 453 -3.04 -30.56 -14.18
N TYR A 454 -2.14 -29.93 -14.95
CA TYR A 454 -2.55 -29.07 -16.06
C TYR A 454 -3.07 -29.86 -17.25
N SER A 455 -2.50 -31.07 -17.52
CA SER A 455 -2.82 -31.92 -18.65
C SER A 455 -3.48 -33.24 -18.26
N GLU A 456 -3.27 -33.71 -17.02
CA GLU A 456 -3.70 -35.04 -16.57
C GLU A 456 -4.58 -34.94 -15.32
N GLU A 457 -5.73 -35.61 -15.34
CA GLU A 457 -6.66 -35.73 -14.20
C GLU A 457 -6.49 -37.04 -13.43
N ASN A 458 -5.73 -37.98 -13.98
CA ASN A 458 -5.39 -39.25 -13.38
C ASN A 458 -3.90 -39.52 -13.55
N SER A 459 -3.27 -40.17 -12.58
CA SER A 459 -1.87 -40.58 -12.71
C SER A 459 -1.59 -41.92 -12.03
N SER A 460 -0.49 -42.54 -12.44
CA SER A 460 0.19 -43.55 -11.64
C SER A 460 1.38 -42.88 -10.95
N SER A 461 1.47 -42.98 -9.64
CA SER A 461 2.41 -42.20 -8.81
C SER A 461 2.95 -43.09 -7.70
N LYS A 462 4.04 -42.62 -7.04
CA LYS A 462 4.60 -43.28 -5.85
C LYS A 462 4.42 -42.43 -4.61
N ILE A 463 4.09 -43.06 -3.50
CA ILE A 463 4.11 -42.41 -2.17
C ILE A 463 5.56 -42.27 -1.75
N VAL A 464 6.06 -41.01 -1.75
CA VAL A 464 7.46 -40.72 -1.37
C VAL A 464 7.64 -40.42 0.10
N ASN A 465 6.59 -39.90 0.77
CA ASN A 465 6.56 -39.74 2.22
C ASN A 465 5.13 -39.63 2.74
N TRP A 466 4.96 -39.89 4.04
CA TRP A 466 3.67 -39.75 4.68
C TRP A 466 3.82 -39.51 6.19
N ALA A 467 2.73 -39.01 6.82
CA ALA A 467 2.66 -38.78 8.26
C ALA A 467 1.22 -38.95 8.77
N ASP A 468 1.07 -39.39 10.03
CA ASP A 468 -0.21 -39.38 10.74
C ASP A 468 -0.33 -38.06 11.51
N VAL A 469 -1.42 -37.33 11.25
CA VAL A 469 -1.71 -36.04 11.89
C VAL A 469 -3.20 -35.96 12.22
N ASP A 470 -3.57 -35.87 13.47
CA ASP A 470 -4.94 -35.63 13.97
C ASP A 470 -6.01 -36.50 13.29
N ASN A 471 -5.83 -37.84 13.28
CA ASN A 471 -6.71 -38.82 12.63
C ASN A 471 -6.80 -38.69 11.10
N LYS A 472 -5.91 -37.97 10.45
CA LYS A 472 -5.74 -37.91 8.99
C LYS A 472 -4.35 -38.40 8.60
N VAL A 473 -4.22 -38.81 7.35
CA VAL A 473 -2.95 -39.20 6.77
C VAL A 473 -2.53 -38.15 5.76
N TYR A 474 -1.33 -37.63 5.94
CA TYR A 474 -0.70 -36.67 5.02
C TYR A 474 0.22 -37.45 4.07
N ILE A 475 -0.02 -37.33 2.77
CA ILE A 475 0.70 -38.10 1.75
C ILE A 475 1.41 -37.13 0.82
N VAL A 476 2.68 -37.42 0.52
CA VAL A 476 3.47 -36.74 -0.50
C VAL A 476 3.76 -37.72 -1.63
N LEU A 477 3.47 -37.31 -2.87
CA LEU A 477 3.67 -38.09 -4.09
C LEU A 477 4.84 -37.55 -4.92
N ASP A 478 5.49 -38.39 -5.70
CA ASP A 478 6.50 -38.00 -6.70
C ASP A 478 5.89 -37.17 -7.84
N ASN A 479 4.79 -37.65 -8.43
CA ASN A 479 3.99 -36.94 -9.41
C ASN A 479 2.54 -36.84 -8.91
N THR A 480 1.88 -35.71 -9.17
CA THR A 480 0.50 -35.53 -8.71
C THR A 480 -0.37 -34.77 -9.71
N PRO A 481 -1.62 -35.25 -9.98
CA PRO A 481 -2.61 -34.49 -10.73
C PRO A 481 -3.38 -33.48 -9.84
N PHE A 482 -3.22 -33.56 -8.52
CA PHE A 482 -3.94 -32.72 -7.57
C PHE A 482 -3.31 -31.32 -7.49
N TYR A 483 -4.08 -30.29 -7.79
CA TYR A 483 -3.69 -28.91 -7.60
C TYR A 483 -3.67 -28.57 -6.09
N ALA A 484 -2.56 -28.06 -5.61
CA ALA A 484 -2.45 -27.58 -4.24
C ALA A 484 -2.98 -26.15 -4.12
N GLU A 485 -3.68 -25.83 -3.02
CA GLU A 485 -4.22 -24.49 -2.77
C GLU A 485 -3.16 -23.41 -2.96
N SER A 486 -3.39 -22.53 -3.93
CA SER A 486 -2.47 -21.44 -4.27
C SER A 486 -3.19 -20.39 -5.12
N GLY A 487 -2.74 -19.10 -5.06
CA GLY A 487 -3.26 -18.02 -5.90
C GLY A 487 -4.77 -17.80 -5.77
N GLY A 488 -5.36 -18.12 -4.61
CA GLY A 488 -6.80 -18.02 -4.38
C GLY A 488 -7.62 -19.22 -4.87
N GLN A 489 -7.06 -20.14 -5.66
CA GLN A 489 -7.72 -21.38 -6.03
C GLN A 489 -7.56 -22.42 -4.93
N ILE A 490 -8.67 -23.02 -4.48
CA ILE A 490 -8.66 -24.09 -3.46
C ILE A 490 -8.05 -25.38 -3.98
N GLY A 491 -7.53 -26.22 -3.07
CA GLY A 491 -6.94 -27.51 -3.37
C GLY A 491 -7.94 -28.52 -3.96
N ASP A 492 -7.45 -29.44 -4.76
CA ASP A 492 -8.26 -30.54 -5.28
C ASP A 492 -8.55 -31.61 -4.25
N ILE A 493 -9.62 -32.34 -4.49
CA ILE A 493 -10.00 -33.54 -3.76
C ILE A 493 -10.08 -34.74 -4.72
N GLY A 494 -10.11 -35.96 -4.18
CA GLY A 494 -10.23 -37.17 -5.00
C GLY A 494 -9.82 -38.42 -4.26
N ILE A 495 -9.20 -39.37 -4.94
CA ILE A 495 -8.86 -40.69 -4.39
C ILE A 495 -7.43 -41.08 -4.80
N ILE A 496 -6.67 -41.57 -3.81
CA ILE A 496 -5.38 -42.25 -3.99
C ILE A 496 -5.57 -43.70 -3.59
N LYS A 497 -5.32 -44.66 -4.48
CA LYS A 497 -5.59 -46.07 -4.22
C LYS A 497 -4.67 -47.03 -4.95
N ASN A 498 -4.57 -48.28 -4.45
CA ASN A 498 -4.12 -49.48 -5.18
C ASN A 498 -5.01 -50.68 -4.78
N LYS A 499 -4.57 -51.93 -5.02
CA LYS A 499 -5.34 -53.14 -4.70
C LYS A 499 -5.68 -53.25 -3.21
N ASP A 500 -4.72 -52.89 -2.34
CA ASP A 500 -4.78 -53.16 -0.90
C ASP A 500 -4.96 -51.88 -0.07
N PHE A 501 -4.77 -50.70 -0.67
CA PHE A 501 -4.80 -49.39 -0.05
C PHE A 501 -5.80 -48.46 -0.74
N SER A 502 -6.50 -47.62 0.06
CA SER A 502 -7.34 -46.54 -0.44
C SER A 502 -7.41 -45.39 0.57
N ALA A 503 -7.18 -44.18 0.07
CA ALA A 503 -7.28 -42.95 0.84
C ALA A 503 -8.09 -41.91 0.05
N GLN A 504 -9.05 -41.27 0.73
CA GLN A 504 -9.82 -40.15 0.15
C GLN A 504 -9.09 -38.85 0.43
N VAL A 505 -8.65 -38.17 -0.59
CA VAL A 505 -8.08 -36.81 -0.50
C VAL A 505 -9.21 -35.83 -0.22
N VAL A 506 -9.16 -35.14 0.90
CA VAL A 506 -10.15 -34.15 1.33
C VAL A 506 -9.65 -32.72 1.14
N ASP A 507 -8.34 -32.54 0.97
CA ASP A 507 -7.71 -31.25 0.68
C ASP A 507 -6.29 -31.48 0.14
N THR A 508 -5.77 -30.51 -0.63
CA THR A 508 -4.41 -30.54 -1.16
C THR A 508 -3.74 -29.19 -0.92
N GLN A 509 -2.63 -29.19 -0.18
CA GLN A 509 -1.92 -28.01 0.27
C GLN A 509 -0.48 -27.98 -0.25
N LYS A 510 0.07 -26.76 -0.42
CA LYS A 510 1.45 -26.56 -0.83
C LYS A 510 2.31 -26.15 0.36
N ASN A 511 3.48 -26.79 0.51
CA ASN A 511 4.46 -26.39 1.50
C ASN A 511 5.86 -26.38 0.88
N GLY A 512 6.38 -25.18 0.61
CA GLY A 512 7.61 -25.03 -0.17
C GLY A 512 7.44 -25.63 -1.57
N ASP A 513 8.29 -26.60 -1.89
CA ASP A 513 8.34 -27.24 -3.21
C ASP A 513 7.63 -28.61 -3.27
N PHE A 514 6.95 -29.01 -2.20
CA PHE A 514 6.21 -30.26 -2.16
C PHE A 514 4.70 -30.04 -1.92
N ILE A 515 3.92 -31.01 -2.41
CA ILE A 515 2.47 -31.02 -2.37
C ILE A 515 2.00 -32.07 -1.37
N ILE A 516 1.24 -31.65 -0.38
CA ILE A 516 0.69 -32.46 0.69
C ILE A 516 -0.77 -32.79 0.38
N HIS A 517 -1.10 -34.09 0.26
CA HIS A 517 -2.46 -34.59 0.12
C HIS A 517 -2.98 -34.95 1.53
N ILE A 518 -3.97 -34.23 2.02
CA ILE A 518 -4.63 -34.48 3.31
C ILE A 518 -5.73 -35.49 3.09
N CYS A 519 -5.57 -36.69 3.66
CA CYS A 519 -6.39 -37.83 3.35
C CYS A 519 -7.11 -38.44 4.57
N ASN A 520 -8.30 -38.98 4.33
CA ASN A 520 -8.95 -39.95 5.21
C ASN A 520 -8.61 -41.35 4.68
N LEU A 521 -7.94 -42.18 5.50
CA LEU A 521 -7.68 -43.56 5.15
C LEU A 521 -8.99 -44.35 5.16
N THR A 522 -9.31 -45.02 4.04
CA THR A 522 -10.55 -45.79 3.87
C THR A 522 -10.32 -47.28 3.81
N LYS A 523 -9.10 -47.74 3.43
CA LYS A 523 -8.74 -49.16 3.36
C LYS A 523 -7.24 -49.34 3.47
N GLY A 524 -6.80 -50.40 4.19
CA GLY A 524 -5.42 -50.87 4.23
C GLY A 524 -4.45 -49.97 4.99
N ASP A 525 -3.17 -50.33 4.93
CA ASP A 525 -2.06 -49.59 5.55
C ASP A 525 -1.23 -48.86 4.50
N ILE A 526 -0.57 -47.79 4.90
CA ILE A 526 0.29 -46.98 4.04
C ILE A 526 1.76 -47.30 4.26
N SER A 527 2.52 -47.38 3.17
CA SER A 527 3.97 -47.49 3.20
C SER A 527 4.61 -46.56 2.16
N THR A 528 5.88 -46.23 2.35
CA THR A 528 6.70 -45.52 1.37
C THR A 528 7.02 -46.42 0.16
N ASP A 529 7.32 -45.79 -0.98
CA ASP A 529 7.58 -46.44 -2.29
C ASP A 529 6.39 -47.30 -2.85
N MET A 530 5.21 -47.09 -2.24
CA MET A 530 3.99 -47.74 -2.71
C MET A 530 3.51 -47.12 -4.05
N ASP A 531 3.35 -47.94 -5.06
CA ASP A 531 2.70 -47.53 -6.32
C ASP A 531 1.20 -47.38 -6.11
N VAL A 532 0.69 -46.23 -6.52
CA VAL A 532 -0.73 -45.86 -6.37
C VAL A 532 -1.29 -45.22 -7.63
N SER A 533 -2.58 -45.41 -7.85
CA SER A 533 -3.33 -44.66 -8.84
C SER A 533 -4.01 -43.48 -8.17
N CYS A 534 -3.82 -42.32 -8.75
CA CYS A 534 -4.39 -41.05 -8.31
C CYS A 534 -5.49 -40.62 -9.26
N LYS A 535 -6.61 -40.16 -8.70
CA LYS A 535 -7.73 -39.64 -9.49
C LYS A 535 -8.36 -38.45 -8.75
N ILE A 536 -8.38 -37.29 -9.43
CA ILE A 536 -9.07 -36.11 -8.91
C ILE A 536 -10.58 -36.20 -9.13
N ASP A 537 -11.33 -35.36 -8.43
CA ASP A 537 -12.75 -35.09 -8.72
C ASP A 537 -12.84 -34.16 -9.94
N SER A 538 -13.07 -34.74 -11.11
CA SER A 538 -13.07 -34.02 -12.40
C SER A 538 -14.22 -33.02 -12.53
N MET A 539 -15.38 -33.31 -11.91
CA MET A 539 -16.52 -32.37 -11.93
C MET A 539 -16.18 -31.12 -11.15
N ARG A 540 -15.73 -31.30 -9.91
CA ARG A 540 -15.29 -30.19 -9.05
C ARG A 540 -14.14 -29.38 -9.68
N ARG A 541 -13.15 -30.02 -10.32
CA ARG A 541 -12.06 -29.35 -11.03
C ARG A 541 -12.58 -28.52 -12.21
N LYS A 542 -13.57 -29.02 -12.95
CA LYS A 542 -14.21 -28.30 -14.05
C LYS A 542 -14.84 -27.00 -13.54
N ASP A 543 -15.64 -27.07 -12.47
CA ASP A 543 -16.29 -25.88 -11.90
C ASP A 543 -15.27 -24.86 -11.38
N ILE A 544 -14.17 -25.34 -10.78
CA ILE A 544 -13.05 -24.47 -10.35
C ILE A 544 -12.39 -23.80 -11.57
N LYS A 545 -12.12 -24.51 -12.66
CA LYS A 545 -11.56 -23.93 -13.90
C LYS A 545 -12.47 -22.83 -14.47
N ILE A 546 -13.78 -23.06 -14.47
CA ILE A 546 -14.81 -22.12 -14.91
C ILE A 546 -14.76 -20.85 -14.06
N ASN A 547 -14.83 -20.97 -12.74
CA ASN A 547 -14.77 -19.84 -11.81
C ASN A 547 -13.44 -19.11 -11.86
N HIS A 548 -12.32 -19.82 -12.07
CA HIS A 548 -11.01 -19.18 -12.15
C HIS A 548 -10.87 -18.33 -13.42
N SER A 549 -11.31 -18.86 -14.55
CA SER A 549 -11.28 -18.12 -15.82
C SER A 549 -12.23 -16.93 -15.79
N ALA A 550 -13.41 -17.07 -15.20
CA ALA A 550 -14.34 -15.96 -14.97
C ALA A 550 -13.75 -14.87 -14.05
N THR A 551 -12.89 -15.25 -13.07
CA THR A 551 -12.21 -14.27 -12.21
C THR A 551 -11.31 -13.34 -13.03
N HIS A 552 -10.57 -13.86 -14.02
CA HIS A 552 -9.74 -13.05 -14.91
C HIS A 552 -10.57 -12.10 -15.79
N LEU A 553 -11.68 -12.59 -16.35
CA LEU A 553 -12.60 -11.74 -17.12
C LEU A 553 -13.20 -10.64 -16.25
N LEU A 554 -13.65 -10.97 -15.03
CA LEU A 554 -14.17 -10.02 -14.06
C LEU A 554 -13.14 -8.97 -13.68
N HIS A 555 -11.89 -9.36 -13.41
CA HIS A 555 -10.83 -8.43 -13.03
C HIS A 555 -10.55 -7.40 -14.12
N GLN A 556 -10.50 -7.83 -15.37
CA GLN A 556 -10.29 -6.91 -16.49
C GLN A 556 -11.53 -6.04 -16.74
N ALA A 557 -12.74 -6.59 -16.71
CA ALA A 557 -13.98 -5.81 -16.86
C ALA A 557 -14.13 -4.73 -15.79
N LEU A 558 -13.73 -5.01 -14.54
CA LEU A 558 -13.69 -4.03 -13.47
C LEU A 558 -12.71 -2.89 -13.77
N LYS A 559 -11.54 -3.17 -14.34
CA LYS A 559 -10.59 -2.12 -14.77
C LYS A 559 -11.16 -1.28 -15.90
N ASP A 560 -11.76 -1.91 -16.90
CA ASP A 560 -12.28 -1.21 -18.06
C ASP A 560 -13.45 -0.29 -17.71
N VAL A 561 -14.30 -0.69 -16.76
CA VAL A 561 -15.48 0.10 -16.35
C VAL A 561 -15.17 1.12 -15.26
N LEU A 562 -14.37 0.73 -14.24
CA LEU A 562 -14.11 1.56 -13.06
C LEU A 562 -12.77 2.30 -13.13
N GLY A 563 -11.82 1.83 -13.95
CA GLY A 563 -10.51 2.44 -14.18
C GLY A 563 -9.31 1.66 -13.64
N ASP A 564 -8.11 2.09 -14.03
CA ASP A 564 -6.83 1.39 -13.79
C ASP A 564 -6.41 1.29 -12.31
N HIS A 565 -7.11 1.98 -11.40
CA HIS A 565 -6.85 1.88 -9.96
C HIS A 565 -7.32 0.55 -9.36
N ILE A 566 -8.10 -0.23 -10.11
CA ILE A 566 -8.56 -1.54 -9.67
C ILE A 566 -7.38 -2.52 -9.62
N ASN A 567 -7.11 -3.01 -8.43
CA ASN A 567 -6.13 -4.07 -8.21
C ASN A 567 -6.75 -5.17 -7.34
N GLN A 568 -6.33 -6.41 -7.56
CA GLN A 568 -6.73 -7.52 -6.72
C GLN A 568 -6.11 -7.38 -5.34
N ALA A 569 -6.95 -7.30 -4.30
CA ALA A 569 -6.56 -7.33 -2.88
C ALA A 569 -6.68 -8.73 -2.27
N GLY A 570 -7.46 -9.61 -2.90
CA GLY A 570 -7.62 -11.01 -2.52
C GLY A 570 -8.52 -11.75 -3.50
N SER A 571 -8.41 -13.07 -3.53
CA SER A 571 -9.21 -13.94 -4.38
C SER A 571 -9.55 -15.25 -3.67
N LEU A 572 -10.71 -15.83 -4.00
CA LEU A 572 -11.06 -17.19 -3.66
C LEU A 572 -11.84 -17.79 -4.83
N VAL A 573 -11.33 -18.89 -5.36
CA VAL A 573 -11.95 -19.65 -6.45
C VAL A 573 -12.43 -20.99 -5.88
N HIS A 574 -13.75 -21.10 -5.71
CA HIS A 574 -14.46 -22.28 -5.21
C HIS A 574 -15.28 -22.92 -6.34
N PRO A 575 -15.65 -24.22 -6.30
CA PRO A 575 -16.52 -24.80 -7.32
C PRO A 575 -17.90 -24.11 -7.42
N ASP A 576 -18.45 -23.64 -6.29
CA ASP A 576 -19.80 -23.08 -6.25
C ASP A 576 -19.85 -21.58 -6.55
N TYR A 577 -18.74 -20.85 -6.39
CA TYR A 577 -18.67 -19.40 -6.58
C TYR A 577 -17.24 -18.91 -6.72
N LEU A 578 -17.08 -17.72 -7.23
CA LEU A 578 -15.84 -16.95 -7.12
C LEU A 578 -16.02 -15.73 -6.21
N ARG A 579 -14.93 -15.33 -5.57
CA ARG A 579 -14.84 -14.13 -4.75
C ARG A 579 -13.61 -13.34 -5.16
N LEU A 580 -13.81 -12.09 -5.51
CA LEU A 580 -12.73 -11.17 -5.84
C LEU A 580 -12.80 -9.94 -4.92
N ASP A 581 -11.73 -9.68 -4.20
CA ASP A 581 -11.56 -8.49 -3.37
C ASP A 581 -10.70 -7.49 -4.16
N ILE A 582 -11.21 -6.30 -4.39
CA ILE A 582 -10.58 -5.26 -5.21
C ILE A 582 -10.35 -3.98 -4.45
N THR A 583 -9.34 -3.24 -4.85
CA THR A 583 -9.14 -1.86 -4.38
C THR A 583 -10.14 -0.95 -5.07
N HIS A 584 -11.14 -0.47 -4.32
CA HIS A 584 -12.08 0.55 -4.80
C HIS A 584 -12.65 1.34 -3.62
N PRO A 585 -12.62 2.68 -3.68
CA PRO A 585 -12.89 3.51 -2.51
C PRO A 585 -14.37 3.61 -2.14
N SER A 586 -15.30 3.49 -3.10
CA SER A 586 -16.73 3.67 -2.92
C SER A 586 -17.54 2.42 -3.22
N LYS A 587 -18.83 2.45 -2.89
CA LYS A 587 -19.78 1.43 -3.37
C LYS A 587 -19.88 1.52 -4.89
N ILE A 588 -19.88 0.39 -5.57
CA ILE A 588 -20.07 0.32 -7.02
C ILE A 588 -21.55 0.54 -7.32
N ASP A 589 -21.85 1.47 -8.22
CA ASP A 589 -23.21 1.76 -8.62
C ASP A 589 -23.81 0.59 -9.42
N GLN A 590 -25.15 0.41 -9.32
CA GLN A 590 -25.82 -0.71 -10.01
C GLN A 590 -25.59 -0.66 -11.52
N LYS A 591 -25.57 0.53 -12.11
CA LYS A 591 -25.29 0.73 -13.54
C LYS A 591 -23.92 0.19 -13.95
N ASP A 592 -22.90 0.39 -13.09
CA ASP A 592 -21.54 -0.10 -13.36
C ASP A 592 -21.46 -1.61 -13.15
N ILE A 593 -22.18 -2.16 -12.15
CA ILE A 593 -22.32 -3.60 -11.96
C ILE A 593 -22.95 -4.24 -13.20
N ASP A 594 -24.04 -3.69 -13.72
CA ASP A 594 -24.72 -4.18 -14.91
C ASP A 594 -23.81 -4.12 -16.15
N ALA A 595 -23.02 -3.05 -16.29
CA ALA A 595 -22.05 -2.90 -17.38
C ALA A 595 -20.90 -3.93 -17.27
N ILE A 596 -20.42 -4.23 -16.07
CA ILE A 596 -19.38 -5.24 -15.82
C ILE A 596 -19.93 -6.64 -16.15
N GLU A 597 -21.13 -6.97 -15.67
CA GLU A 597 -21.77 -8.26 -16.00
C GLU A 597 -21.96 -8.44 -17.48
N LEU A 598 -22.45 -7.42 -18.18
CA LEU A 598 -22.62 -7.44 -19.63
C LEU A 598 -21.28 -7.71 -20.33
N LEU A 599 -20.24 -6.94 -19.99
CA LEU A 599 -18.92 -7.07 -20.61
C LEU A 599 -18.32 -8.48 -20.40
N VAL A 600 -18.46 -9.05 -19.18
CA VAL A 600 -17.98 -10.41 -18.91
C VAL A 600 -18.76 -11.44 -19.75
N ASN A 601 -20.08 -11.35 -19.82
CA ASN A 601 -20.91 -12.26 -20.60
C ASN A 601 -20.67 -12.10 -22.11
N ASP A 602 -20.39 -10.90 -22.61
CA ASP A 602 -19.99 -10.69 -24.01
C ASP A 602 -18.69 -11.45 -24.33
N LYS A 603 -17.69 -11.39 -23.42
CA LYS A 603 -16.43 -12.14 -23.59
C LYS A 603 -16.58 -13.66 -23.45
N ILE A 604 -17.57 -14.10 -22.70
CA ILE A 604 -17.97 -15.52 -22.65
C ILE A 604 -18.58 -15.92 -23.99
N ALA A 605 -19.50 -15.12 -24.54
CA ALA A 605 -20.16 -15.39 -25.81
C ALA A 605 -19.21 -15.35 -27.03
N GLU A 606 -18.16 -14.52 -26.98
CA GLU A 606 -17.10 -14.49 -27.99
C GLU A 606 -16.31 -15.80 -28.08
N ASN A 607 -16.38 -16.66 -27.06
CA ASN A 607 -15.72 -17.97 -26.99
C ASN A 607 -14.21 -17.91 -27.26
N ILE A 608 -13.52 -17.00 -26.57
CA ILE A 608 -12.09 -16.70 -26.73
C ILE A 608 -11.23 -17.87 -26.25
N SER A 609 -10.21 -18.27 -27.02
CA SER A 609 -9.22 -19.28 -26.61
C SER A 609 -8.41 -18.81 -25.41
N VAL A 610 -8.22 -19.68 -24.41
CA VAL A 610 -7.41 -19.41 -23.23
C VAL A 610 -6.03 -20.02 -23.40
N GLU A 611 -5.07 -19.18 -23.72
CA GLU A 611 -3.68 -19.60 -23.96
C GLU A 611 -2.83 -19.50 -22.71
N THR A 612 -1.92 -20.46 -22.57
CA THR A 612 -0.97 -20.49 -21.45
C THR A 612 0.45 -20.62 -21.95
N ASN A 613 1.31 -19.69 -21.56
CA ASN A 613 2.71 -19.65 -21.94
C ASN A 613 3.63 -19.48 -20.73
N ILE A 614 4.78 -20.17 -20.72
CA ILE A 614 5.81 -19.98 -19.70
C ILE A 614 6.89 -19.05 -20.26
N LYS A 615 7.07 -17.88 -19.60
CA LYS A 615 8.01 -16.83 -20.03
C LYS A 615 8.92 -16.40 -18.90
N SER A 616 9.95 -15.59 -19.18
CA SER A 616 10.67 -14.86 -18.13
C SER A 616 9.74 -13.81 -17.51
N LEU A 617 9.92 -13.51 -16.22
CA LEU A 617 9.14 -12.46 -15.55
C LEU A 617 9.30 -11.09 -16.25
N GLU A 618 10.50 -10.83 -16.76
CA GLU A 618 10.82 -9.58 -17.45
C GLU A 618 10.06 -9.46 -18.78
N ASP A 619 10.06 -10.52 -19.61
CA ASP A 619 9.33 -10.52 -20.88
C ASP A 619 7.82 -10.46 -20.67
N ALA A 620 7.29 -11.18 -19.68
CA ALA A 620 5.87 -11.11 -19.34
C ALA A 620 5.42 -9.69 -18.98
N LYS A 621 6.23 -8.96 -18.19
CA LYS A 621 5.96 -7.56 -17.84
C LYS A 621 6.08 -6.61 -19.05
N LYS A 622 7.07 -6.81 -19.92
CA LYS A 622 7.22 -6.02 -21.16
C LYS A 622 6.02 -6.19 -22.10
N GLU A 623 5.41 -7.37 -22.10
CA GLU A 623 4.20 -7.65 -22.87
C GLU A 623 2.91 -7.17 -22.20
N GLY A 624 2.99 -6.49 -21.07
CA GLY A 624 1.84 -5.93 -20.37
C GLY A 624 1.07 -6.93 -19.49
N ALA A 625 1.67 -8.07 -19.12
CA ALA A 625 1.02 -9.01 -18.23
C ALA A 625 0.84 -8.43 -16.83
N THR A 626 -0.39 -8.46 -16.30
CA THR A 626 -0.72 -8.04 -14.95
C THR A 626 -0.11 -9.00 -13.93
N ALA A 627 0.72 -8.47 -13.03
CA ALA A 627 1.27 -9.20 -11.90
C ALA A 627 0.48 -8.85 -10.63
N LEU A 628 0.08 -9.83 -9.84
CA LEU A 628 -0.65 -9.60 -8.59
C LEU A 628 0.28 -8.97 -7.54
N PHE A 629 -0.25 -7.99 -6.83
CA PHE A 629 0.50 -7.25 -5.83
C PHE A 629 0.82 -8.14 -4.62
N GLY A 630 2.11 -8.24 -4.25
CA GLY A 630 2.56 -8.98 -3.05
C GLY A 630 2.93 -10.45 -3.26
N GLU A 631 2.70 -11.02 -4.44
CA GLU A 631 3.17 -12.38 -4.75
C GLU A 631 4.66 -12.41 -5.13
N LYS A 632 5.33 -13.50 -4.72
CA LYS A 632 6.72 -13.76 -5.10
C LYS A 632 6.73 -14.60 -6.35
N TYR A 633 7.18 -14.03 -7.44
CA TYR A 633 7.35 -14.73 -8.70
C TYR A 633 8.80 -15.21 -8.86
N GLY A 634 8.98 -16.43 -9.39
CA GLY A 634 10.29 -16.93 -9.79
C GLY A 634 10.78 -16.27 -11.10
N GLU A 635 11.96 -16.65 -11.58
CA GLU A 635 12.51 -16.16 -12.86
C GLU A 635 11.62 -16.54 -14.07
N ARG A 636 10.94 -17.68 -13.99
CA ARG A 636 9.98 -18.15 -15.00
C ARG A 636 8.57 -18.13 -14.43
N VAL A 637 7.65 -17.55 -15.18
CA VAL A 637 6.25 -17.34 -14.80
C VAL A 637 5.31 -17.90 -15.86
N ARG A 638 4.16 -18.39 -15.39
CA ARG A 638 3.07 -18.83 -16.26
C ARG A 638 2.16 -17.64 -16.54
N VAL A 639 1.97 -17.31 -17.83
CA VAL A 639 1.10 -16.24 -18.32
C VAL A 639 -0.14 -16.86 -18.92
N VAL A 640 -1.31 -16.47 -18.41
CA VAL A 640 -2.62 -16.83 -18.96
C VAL A 640 -3.13 -15.66 -19.78
N THR A 641 -3.49 -15.91 -21.05
CA THR A 641 -3.93 -14.89 -22.01
C THR A 641 -5.29 -15.26 -22.57
N MET A 642 -6.21 -14.32 -22.59
CA MET A 642 -7.53 -14.41 -23.23
C MET A 642 -7.59 -13.30 -24.27
N ASP A 643 -7.03 -13.60 -25.47
CA ASP A 643 -6.84 -12.64 -26.57
C ASP A 643 -6.16 -11.34 -26.08
N SER A 644 -6.60 -10.19 -26.55
CA SER A 644 -6.17 -8.85 -26.10
C SER A 644 -6.87 -8.37 -24.83
N PHE A 645 -7.90 -9.09 -24.35
CA PHE A 645 -8.75 -8.64 -23.24
C PHE A 645 -8.11 -8.84 -21.88
N SER A 646 -7.57 -10.02 -21.58
CA SER A 646 -6.93 -10.30 -20.30
C SER A 646 -5.60 -11.02 -20.47
N LYS A 647 -4.55 -10.53 -19.80
CA LYS A 647 -3.23 -11.15 -19.74
C LYS A 647 -2.66 -11.05 -18.33
N GLU A 648 -2.58 -12.17 -17.61
CA GLU A 648 -2.21 -12.18 -16.19
C GLU A 648 -1.20 -13.29 -15.86
N LEU A 649 -0.37 -13.03 -14.84
CA LEU A 649 0.50 -14.06 -14.24
C LEU A 649 -0.34 -14.95 -13.34
N CYS A 650 -0.56 -16.20 -13.74
CA CYS A 650 -1.42 -17.13 -13.01
C CYS A 650 -0.94 -18.58 -13.05
N GLY A 651 -0.80 -19.20 -11.86
CA GLY A 651 -0.47 -20.61 -11.69
C GLY A 651 -1.68 -21.55 -11.62
N GLY A 652 -2.90 -21.04 -11.70
CA GLY A 652 -4.13 -21.83 -11.54
C GLY A 652 -4.52 -22.65 -12.75
N THR A 653 -5.63 -23.38 -12.62
CA THR A 653 -6.21 -24.18 -13.71
C THR A 653 -7.35 -23.42 -14.40
N HIS A 654 -7.41 -23.47 -15.71
CA HIS A 654 -8.34 -22.70 -16.54
C HIS A 654 -9.07 -23.59 -17.56
N VAL A 655 -10.17 -23.08 -18.09
CA VAL A 655 -10.88 -23.66 -19.23
C VAL A 655 -10.06 -23.48 -20.52
N ALA A 656 -10.37 -24.23 -21.57
CA ALA A 656 -9.71 -24.09 -22.87
C ALA A 656 -10.25 -22.89 -23.67
N SER A 657 -11.50 -22.50 -23.45
CA SER A 657 -12.12 -21.33 -24.05
C SER A 657 -13.12 -20.66 -23.09
N THR A 658 -13.36 -19.36 -23.25
CA THR A 658 -14.27 -18.60 -22.38
C THR A 658 -15.72 -19.07 -22.50
N GLY A 659 -16.12 -19.64 -23.60
CA GLY A 659 -17.47 -20.20 -23.80
C GLY A 659 -17.82 -21.37 -22.85
N GLU A 660 -16.81 -22.07 -22.30
CA GLU A 660 -17.04 -23.09 -21.27
C GLU A 660 -17.57 -22.55 -19.95
N ILE A 661 -17.43 -21.26 -19.69
CA ILE A 661 -17.94 -20.58 -18.50
C ILE A 661 -19.47 -20.55 -18.49
N ASN A 662 -20.09 -20.49 -19.67
CA ASN A 662 -21.51 -20.47 -19.94
C ASN A 662 -22.20 -19.15 -19.53
N ASN A 663 -22.49 -18.95 -18.26
CA ASN A 663 -23.16 -17.75 -17.72
C ASN A 663 -22.36 -17.17 -16.56
N PHE A 664 -22.49 -15.86 -16.34
CA PHE A 664 -21.86 -15.12 -15.24
C PHE A 664 -22.82 -14.09 -14.64
N ILE A 665 -22.89 -14.00 -13.31
CA ILE A 665 -23.65 -12.98 -12.57
C ILE A 665 -22.93 -12.54 -11.30
N ILE A 666 -22.99 -11.27 -10.96
CA ILE A 666 -22.51 -10.73 -9.67
C ILE A 666 -23.62 -10.88 -8.62
N LYS A 667 -23.46 -11.81 -7.70
CA LYS A 667 -24.43 -12.09 -6.63
C LYS A 667 -24.58 -10.93 -5.65
N ASN A 668 -23.43 -10.38 -5.21
CA ASN A 668 -23.41 -9.21 -4.33
C ASN A 668 -22.03 -8.52 -4.34
N GLU A 669 -22.06 -7.26 -3.95
CA GLU A 669 -20.90 -6.40 -3.74
C GLU A 669 -20.98 -5.77 -2.35
N LYS A 670 -19.89 -5.77 -1.56
CA LYS A 670 -19.86 -5.18 -0.22
C LYS A 670 -18.48 -4.69 0.18
N ALA A 671 -18.42 -3.68 1.06
CA ALA A 671 -17.17 -3.27 1.71
C ALA A 671 -16.70 -4.35 2.70
N ILE A 672 -15.40 -4.64 2.72
CA ILE A 672 -14.77 -5.52 3.72
C ILE A 672 -13.71 -4.79 4.53
N ALA A 673 -13.14 -3.74 3.95
CA ALA A 673 -12.25 -2.80 4.61
C ALA A 673 -12.40 -1.44 3.92
N SER A 674 -11.85 -0.38 4.52
CA SER A 674 -11.79 0.91 3.83
C SER A 674 -10.96 0.79 2.56
N GLY A 675 -11.50 1.22 1.42
CA GLY A 675 -10.86 1.12 0.11
C GLY A 675 -10.80 -0.29 -0.47
N VAL A 676 -11.48 -1.30 0.13
CA VAL A 676 -11.53 -2.66 -0.40
C VAL A 676 -12.98 -3.15 -0.51
N ARG A 677 -13.36 -3.51 -1.72
CA ARG A 677 -14.68 -4.03 -2.07
C ARG A 677 -14.60 -5.52 -2.39
N ARG A 678 -15.52 -6.29 -1.86
CA ARG A 678 -15.64 -7.73 -2.13
C ARG A 678 -16.78 -7.98 -3.08
N ILE A 679 -16.48 -8.64 -4.17
CA ILE A 679 -17.44 -9.10 -5.17
C ILE A 679 -17.57 -10.62 -5.04
N HIS A 680 -18.80 -11.10 -4.91
CA HIS A 680 -19.15 -12.52 -5.06
C HIS A 680 -19.87 -12.71 -6.37
N ALA A 681 -19.43 -13.63 -7.20
CA ALA A 681 -20.06 -13.95 -8.46
C ALA A 681 -20.24 -15.47 -8.63
N LEU A 682 -21.15 -15.81 -9.50
CA LEU A 682 -21.54 -17.17 -9.85
C LEU A 682 -21.34 -17.41 -11.35
N THR A 683 -21.09 -18.66 -11.73
CA THR A 683 -20.91 -19.09 -13.12
C THR A 683 -21.67 -20.39 -13.39
N GLY A 684 -21.89 -20.70 -14.65
CA GLY A 684 -22.43 -21.98 -15.09
C GLY A 684 -23.76 -22.33 -14.45
N GLU A 685 -23.92 -23.59 -14.02
CA GLU A 685 -25.14 -24.12 -13.39
C GLU A 685 -25.54 -23.35 -12.11
N ASN A 686 -24.58 -22.81 -11.36
CA ASN A 686 -24.86 -22.05 -10.14
C ASN A 686 -25.63 -20.73 -10.42
N VAL A 687 -25.50 -20.17 -11.62
CA VAL A 687 -26.31 -19.03 -12.06
C VAL A 687 -27.76 -19.45 -12.24
N GLU A 688 -28.02 -20.58 -12.88
CA GLU A 688 -29.37 -21.09 -13.11
C GLU A 688 -30.10 -21.40 -11.80
N VAL A 689 -29.42 -22.09 -10.87
CA VAL A 689 -29.95 -22.36 -9.53
C VAL A 689 -30.28 -21.05 -8.79
N HIS A 690 -29.38 -20.07 -8.84
CA HIS A 690 -29.65 -18.79 -8.20
C HIS A 690 -30.83 -18.02 -8.80
N LEU A 691 -30.97 -18.04 -10.13
CA LEU A 691 -32.09 -17.39 -10.81
C LEU A 691 -33.40 -18.10 -10.50
N GLN A 692 -33.42 -19.46 -10.44
CA GLN A 692 -34.60 -20.22 -10.06
C GLN A 692 -35.03 -19.91 -8.60
N ASP A 693 -34.09 -19.86 -7.64
CA ASP A 693 -34.37 -19.45 -6.27
C ASP A 693 -35.01 -18.07 -6.20
N ARG A 694 -34.53 -17.10 -6.99
CA ARG A 694 -35.11 -15.77 -7.07
C ARG A 694 -36.53 -15.76 -7.66
N LEU A 695 -36.76 -16.52 -8.71
CA LEU A 695 -38.09 -16.68 -9.31
C LEU A 695 -39.08 -17.28 -8.30
N ASP A 696 -38.67 -18.29 -7.55
CA ASP A 696 -39.50 -18.92 -6.52
C ASP A 696 -39.88 -17.92 -5.39
N VAL A 697 -38.93 -17.03 -5.02
CA VAL A 697 -39.24 -15.96 -4.06
C VAL A 697 -40.20 -14.95 -4.65
N ILE A 698 -40.03 -14.57 -5.91
CA ILE A 698 -40.94 -13.63 -6.59
C ILE A 698 -42.37 -14.25 -6.66
N ASN A 699 -42.51 -15.48 -7.10
CA ASN A 699 -43.76 -16.19 -7.17
C ASN A 699 -44.48 -16.24 -5.80
N ARG A 700 -43.76 -16.52 -4.72
CA ARG A 700 -44.28 -16.52 -3.34
C ARG A 700 -44.76 -15.11 -2.92
N LEU A 701 -44.04 -14.06 -3.30
CA LEU A 701 -44.40 -12.68 -3.01
C LEU A 701 -45.64 -12.25 -3.79
N GLU A 702 -45.77 -12.67 -5.05
CA GLU A 702 -46.94 -12.44 -5.88
C GLU A 702 -48.17 -13.13 -5.30
N GLU A 703 -48.07 -14.41 -4.95
CA GLU A 703 -49.14 -15.17 -4.29
C GLU A 703 -49.57 -14.52 -2.96
N ALA A 704 -48.60 -14.05 -2.16
CA ALA A 704 -48.88 -13.37 -0.89
C ALA A 704 -49.56 -12.01 -1.10
N SER A 705 -49.20 -11.28 -2.17
CA SER A 705 -49.79 -10.02 -2.56
C SER A 705 -51.26 -10.19 -3.02
N GLU A 706 -51.51 -11.17 -3.90
CA GLU A 706 -52.88 -11.51 -4.35
C GLU A 706 -53.76 -11.92 -3.19
N LYS A 707 -53.27 -12.75 -2.28
CA LYS A 707 -53.99 -13.14 -1.06
C LYS A 707 -54.35 -11.95 -0.19
N ARG A 708 -53.47 -11.00 -0.04
CA ARG A 708 -53.69 -9.74 0.68
C ARG A 708 -54.75 -8.85 0.00
N GLU A 709 -54.79 -8.77 -1.32
CA GLU A 709 -55.79 -8.04 -2.07
C GLU A 709 -57.17 -8.72 -1.95
N ILE A 710 -57.25 -10.05 -2.02
CA ILE A 710 -58.46 -10.81 -1.82
C ILE A 710 -59.01 -10.61 -0.40
N ASP A 711 -58.15 -10.67 0.64
CA ASP A 711 -58.56 -10.44 2.03
C ASP A 711 -59.05 -9.01 2.24
N LYS A 712 -58.42 -8.01 1.63
CA LYS A 712 -58.83 -6.61 1.70
C LYS A 712 -60.19 -6.38 1.01
N LYS A 713 -60.41 -7.06 -0.12
CA LYS A 713 -61.68 -7.04 -0.83
C LYS A 713 -62.81 -7.71 -0.06
N ASN A 714 -62.49 -8.83 0.61
CA ASN A 714 -63.43 -9.54 1.50
C ASN A 714 -63.78 -8.71 2.74
N GLN A 715 -62.82 -8.00 3.34
CA GLN A 715 -63.10 -7.07 4.46
C GLN A 715 -63.95 -5.86 4.02
N LEU A 716 -63.73 -5.29 2.83
CA LEU A 716 -64.56 -4.26 2.29
C LEU A 716 -66.01 -4.74 2.03
N ASN A 717 -66.15 -5.91 1.44
CA ASN A 717 -67.47 -6.53 1.25
C ASN A 717 -68.23 -6.80 2.56
N MET A 718 -67.50 -7.22 3.63
CA MET A 718 -68.07 -7.37 4.98
C MET A 718 -68.49 -6.01 5.56
N LEU A 719 -67.71 -4.95 5.40
CA LEU A 719 -68.07 -3.62 5.84
C LEU A 719 -69.29 -3.06 5.09
N ASP A 720 -69.37 -3.29 3.80
CA ASP A 720 -70.57 -2.92 3.01
C ASP A 720 -71.83 -3.70 3.43
N ALA A 721 -71.68 -5.01 3.71
CA ALA A 721 -72.76 -5.83 4.21
C ALA A 721 -73.26 -5.38 5.61
N VAL A 722 -72.34 -5.03 6.52
CA VAL A 722 -72.65 -4.49 7.85
C VAL A 722 -73.30 -3.11 7.74
N SER A 723 -72.85 -2.24 6.81
CA SER A 723 -73.47 -0.95 6.54
C SER A 723 -74.89 -1.08 5.98
N TYR A 724 -75.07 -2.07 5.11
CA TYR A 724 -76.42 -2.31 4.52
C TYR A 724 -77.41 -2.85 5.59
N THR A 725 -77.01 -3.71 6.51
CA THR A 725 -77.83 -4.19 7.59
C THR A 725 -78.17 -3.13 8.63
N HIS A 726 -77.29 -2.15 8.85
CA HIS A 726 -77.60 -0.98 9.72
C HIS A 726 -78.57 0.07 9.10
N LEU A 727 -78.56 0.16 7.79
CA LEU A 727 -79.43 1.06 7.08
C LEU A 727 -80.88 0.53 6.83
N THR A 728 -81.11 -0.78 7.06
CA THR A 728 -82.41 -1.46 6.81
C THR A 728 -83.12 -1.85 8.11
N LEU A 729 -82.74 -1.35 9.27
CA LEU A 729 -83.58 -1.48 10.47
C LEU A 729 -84.78 -0.58 10.37
N PRO A 730 -86.04 -1.14 10.44
CA PRO A 730 -87.20 -0.32 10.31
C PRO A 730 -87.40 0.55 11.56
N THR A 731 -87.52 1.85 11.30
CA THR A 731 -88.10 2.77 12.26
C THR A 731 -89.61 2.48 12.35
N SER A 732 -89.95 1.47 13.17
CA SER A 732 -91.31 1.29 13.64
C SER A 732 -91.22 1.04 15.14
N ASP A 733 -91.76 2.05 15.84
CA ASP A 733 -92.41 2.10 17.12
C ASP A 733 -91.90 3.22 18.03
N LEU A 734 -92.50 4.39 17.78
CA LEU A 734 -92.72 5.38 18.79
C LEU A 734 -94.12 5.91 18.60
N VAL A 735 -95.09 5.32 19.30
CA VAL A 735 -96.34 6.00 19.75
C VAL A 735 -96.40 5.76 21.26
#